data_8625f1da796146b5bff8ad3e3b3f5fc1
#
_entry.id   8625f1da796146b5bff8ad3e3b3f5fc1
#
_cell.length_a   1.000
_cell.length_b   1.000
_cell.length_c   1.000
_cell.angle_alpha   90.00
_cell.angle_beta   90.00
_cell.angle_gamma   90.00
#
_symmetry.space_group_name_H-M   'P 1'
#
loop_
_entity.id
_entity.type
_entity.pdbx_description
1 polymer ?
#
loop_
_entity_poly.entity_id
_entity_poly.type
_entity_poly.pdbx_seq_one_letter_code
_entity_poly.pdbx_strand_id
1 'polypeptide(L)'
;MHLSYRLSLALIAGVAVVALCFTGYQAAEETRGLKGNVERQALILAESLEKDAEPLVANQTDDELQKFVNRFPGHESLAGIAVYDVTGKPLAVASSLGAQLRDTPRPVWEAIAAGAGRDEFGRIGNAAVHILAVPLRANGSIVGALAVFHDVSYIHAQNAAIWRRALVHVGVETFFIAAVTLLMIHITLNQPLKHMAQWLRDLHTGRVTAPPALPNEQGFGPLTSEVARLASSLNTARAAAKEEARLRDAAESLWTLERLRIHVQSKLQGSRLFVISNREPYEHIYRGGSVDCTVPPSGLVTALEPVLQACGGTWIAQGTGSADRAVVDKHDCISVPPDQPEYTLRRVWVTPEEQKGFYLGFANEGLWPLCHIAHTRPIFRSEDWEKYQNVNRKFAEAFFGEAERDENPMVLVQDYHFALLPKMIKERRPDAQVAIFWHIPWPNSEAFRICPWQTELLDGLLGADLIGFQIQAHCNNFLDTVDQAVECRIEREQFAVNRLGHLAVVRPCPISVAFPSARSLFDAPTKNHTNSLGAAGIEARYFGMGVDRVDYTKGIPERFRGVERFLEMYPAYRQQFTFIQIGAPSRTDIRRYQELMVEVESEADRINRRFQTGSWKPIHFIGHSLSHAQIQPYYRHANLCLVTSLHDGMNLVSKEFVASRDDESGVLILSPFTGASRELTDALIVSPYDIDALANSIRAGLEMPREEQQRRMRRMRETVREHNIYRWAGNLIGELAELRRHASVSVADVPVTAGRF
;
A
#
# COMPACT_ATOMS: atom_id res chain seq x y z
N MET A 1 28.06 18.30 13.17
CA MET A 1 29.26 17.47 12.90
C MET A 1 29.02 15.95 13.00
N HIS A 2 28.20 15.45 13.92
CA HIS A 2 28.01 13.99 14.08
C HIS A 2 27.22 13.28 12.96
N LEU A 3 26.34 13.97 12.21
CA LEU A 3 25.50 13.34 11.21
C LEU A 3 26.28 13.04 9.91
N SER A 4 27.11 13.98 9.46
CA SER A 4 27.96 13.80 8.25
C SER A 4 29.00 12.68 8.44
N TYR A 5 29.58 12.58 9.63
CA TYR A 5 30.50 11.49 9.96
C TYR A 5 29.80 10.13 10.01
N ARG A 6 28.57 10.07 10.55
CA ARG A 6 27.80 8.81 10.58
C ARG A 6 27.35 8.38 9.19
N LEU A 7 26.94 9.31 8.34
CA LEU A 7 26.60 9.03 6.95
C LEU A 7 27.83 8.58 6.14
N SER A 8 28.96 9.25 6.33
CA SER A 8 30.23 8.84 5.69
C SER A 8 30.67 7.45 6.14
N LEU A 9 30.57 7.17 7.43
CA LEU A 9 30.94 5.87 8.00
C LEU A 9 30.00 4.76 7.52
N ALA A 10 28.70 5.07 7.41
CA ALA A 10 27.70 4.15 6.85
C ALA A 10 27.93 3.89 5.36
N LEU A 11 28.29 4.91 4.58
CA LEU A 11 28.60 4.78 3.16
C LEU A 11 29.87 3.94 2.95
N ILE A 12 30.94 4.24 3.70
CA ILE A 12 32.20 3.49 3.64
C ILE A 12 31.95 2.03 4.06
N ALA A 13 31.21 1.81 5.14
CA ALA A 13 30.83 0.47 5.58
C ALA A 13 29.98 -0.25 4.53
N GLY A 14 29.04 0.44 3.91
CA GLY A 14 28.23 -0.11 2.83
C GLY A 14 29.06 -0.52 1.62
N VAL A 15 29.98 0.33 1.18
CA VAL A 15 30.90 0.02 0.06
C VAL A 15 31.79 -1.17 0.43
N ALA A 16 32.33 -1.19 1.66
CA ALA A 16 33.19 -2.31 2.12
C ALA A 16 32.40 -3.64 2.16
N VAL A 17 31.15 -3.62 2.61
CA VAL A 17 30.27 -4.80 2.60
C VAL A 17 29.99 -5.27 1.18
N VAL A 18 29.65 -4.36 0.28
CA VAL A 18 29.38 -4.71 -1.13
C VAL A 18 30.63 -5.28 -1.79
N ALA A 19 31.79 -4.66 -1.55
CA ALA A 19 33.09 -5.15 -2.07
C ALA A 19 33.44 -6.53 -1.51
N LEU A 20 33.22 -6.77 -0.21
CA LEU A 20 33.41 -8.09 0.41
C LEU A 20 32.43 -9.14 -0.13
N CYS A 21 31.16 -8.79 -0.31
CA CYS A 21 30.17 -9.69 -0.89
C CYS A 21 30.52 -10.06 -2.34
N PHE A 22 30.92 -9.06 -3.13
CA PHE A 22 31.31 -9.28 -4.52
C PHE A 22 32.61 -10.13 -4.62
N THR A 23 33.57 -9.85 -3.77
CA THR A 23 34.80 -10.64 -3.67
C THR A 23 34.51 -12.06 -3.22
N GLY A 24 33.63 -12.24 -2.24
CA GLY A 24 33.14 -13.56 -1.81
C GLY A 24 32.47 -14.34 -2.93
N TYR A 25 31.65 -13.64 -3.71
CA TYR A 25 30.97 -14.22 -4.88
C TYR A 25 31.98 -14.66 -5.93
N GLN A 26 32.95 -13.81 -6.28
CA GLN A 26 34.03 -14.16 -7.25
C GLN A 26 34.88 -15.34 -6.77
N ALA A 27 35.28 -15.35 -5.50
CA ALA A 27 36.04 -16.45 -4.93
C ALA A 27 35.26 -17.78 -4.94
N ALA A 28 33.95 -17.72 -4.68
CA ALA A 28 33.08 -18.87 -4.75
C ALA A 28 32.90 -19.38 -6.19
N GLU A 29 32.77 -18.47 -7.15
CA GLU A 29 32.64 -18.82 -8.58
C GLU A 29 33.94 -19.44 -9.12
N GLU A 30 35.10 -18.88 -8.78
CA GLU A 30 36.40 -19.41 -9.15
C GLU A 30 36.63 -20.80 -8.54
N THR A 31 36.22 -21.00 -7.29
CA THR A 31 36.30 -22.31 -6.61
C THR A 31 35.35 -23.34 -7.27
N ARG A 32 34.13 -22.93 -7.70
CA ARG A 32 33.22 -23.79 -8.46
C ARG A 32 33.84 -24.17 -9.81
N GLY A 33 34.43 -23.21 -10.51
CA GLY A 33 35.09 -23.45 -11.77
C GLY A 33 36.25 -24.46 -11.65
N LEU A 34 37.04 -24.36 -10.58
CA LEU A 34 38.14 -25.32 -10.31
C LEU A 34 37.58 -26.74 -10.05
N LYS A 35 36.52 -26.87 -9.26
CA LYS A 35 35.88 -28.17 -8.99
C LYS A 35 35.31 -28.78 -10.27
N GLY A 36 34.55 -27.98 -11.05
CA GLY A 36 33.93 -28.45 -12.31
C GLY A 36 34.98 -28.84 -13.38
N ASN A 37 36.21 -28.26 -13.31
CA ASN A 37 37.30 -28.71 -14.17
C ASN A 37 37.85 -30.09 -13.74
N VAL A 38 37.97 -30.34 -12.43
CA VAL A 38 38.36 -31.66 -11.92
C VAL A 38 37.34 -32.72 -12.26
N GLU A 39 36.04 -32.44 -12.08
CA GLU A 39 34.97 -33.36 -12.44
C GLU A 39 35.00 -33.74 -13.93
N ARG A 40 35.19 -32.72 -14.81
CA ARG A 40 35.33 -33.00 -16.27
C ARG A 40 36.54 -33.82 -16.63
N GLN A 41 37.68 -33.49 -16.01
CA GLN A 41 38.93 -34.27 -16.24
C GLN A 41 38.80 -35.70 -15.72
N ALA A 42 38.19 -35.88 -14.54
CA ALA A 42 37.91 -37.17 -13.97
C ALA A 42 37.04 -38.04 -14.87
N LEU A 43 35.98 -37.41 -15.43
CA LEU A 43 35.05 -38.11 -16.31
C LEU A 43 35.73 -38.59 -17.61
N ILE A 44 36.46 -37.67 -18.26
CA ILE A 44 37.17 -38.02 -19.50
C ILE A 44 38.19 -39.16 -19.26
N LEU A 45 38.90 -39.08 -18.14
CA LEU A 45 39.87 -40.13 -17.78
C LEU A 45 39.16 -41.44 -17.44
N ALA A 46 38.09 -41.40 -16.66
CA ALA A 46 37.30 -42.59 -16.29
C ALA A 46 36.72 -43.30 -17.53
N GLU A 47 36.12 -42.55 -18.47
CA GLU A 47 35.59 -43.09 -19.73
C GLU A 47 36.65 -43.75 -20.62
N SER A 48 37.89 -43.18 -20.59
CA SER A 48 39.01 -43.78 -21.32
C SER A 48 39.46 -45.08 -20.67
N LEU A 49 39.55 -45.08 -19.34
CA LEU A 49 40.01 -46.22 -18.56
C LEU A 49 39.00 -47.37 -18.43
N GLU A 50 37.68 -47.01 -18.48
CA GLU A 50 36.56 -47.95 -18.43
C GLU A 50 36.71 -49.01 -19.52
N LYS A 51 36.98 -48.61 -20.78
CA LYS A 51 37.12 -49.48 -21.94
C LYS A 51 38.30 -50.44 -21.82
N ASP A 52 39.39 -50.01 -21.17
CA ASP A 52 40.57 -50.86 -20.99
C ASP A 52 40.44 -51.77 -19.76
N ALA A 53 39.65 -51.34 -18.73
CA ALA A 53 39.44 -52.10 -17.50
C ALA A 53 38.37 -53.21 -17.66
N GLU A 54 37.34 -52.97 -18.45
CA GLU A 54 36.23 -53.92 -18.65
C GLU A 54 36.65 -55.35 -19.07
N PRO A 55 37.53 -55.51 -20.09
CA PRO A 55 37.95 -56.87 -20.51
C PRO A 55 38.83 -57.55 -19.46
N LEU A 56 39.61 -56.77 -18.67
CA LEU A 56 40.47 -57.32 -17.63
C LEU A 56 39.70 -57.86 -16.43
N VAL A 57 38.59 -57.17 -16.06
CA VAL A 57 37.70 -57.58 -14.98
C VAL A 57 36.86 -58.81 -15.44
N ALA A 58 36.38 -58.80 -16.68
CA ALA A 58 35.56 -59.88 -17.25
C ALA A 58 36.33 -61.19 -17.32
N ASN A 59 37.64 -61.16 -17.60
CA ASN A 59 38.47 -62.36 -17.75
C ASN A 59 39.15 -62.80 -16.43
N GLN A 60 38.88 -62.14 -15.29
CA GLN A 60 39.44 -62.46 -13.97
C GLN A 60 40.98 -62.52 -13.94
N THR A 61 41.69 -61.65 -14.66
CA THR A 61 43.14 -61.62 -14.75
C THR A 61 43.67 -60.65 -13.70
N ASP A 62 43.70 -61.03 -12.42
CA ASP A 62 44.08 -60.19 -11.28
C ASP A 62 45.48 -59.58 -11.42
N ASP A 63 46.46 -60.33 -11.93
CA ASP A 63 47.82 -59.83 -12.14
C ASP A 63 47.93 -58.74 -13.24
N GLU A 64 47.13 -58.86 -14.30
CA GLU A 64 47.07 -57.85 -15.37
C GLU A 64 46.32 -56.63 -14.93
N LEU A 65 45.21 -56.83 -14.16
CA LEU A 65 44.46 -55.75 -13.58
C LEU A 65 45.29 -54.91 -12.59
N GLN A 66 46.09 -55.58 -11.74
CA GLN A 66 47.01 -54.89 -10.84
C GLN A 66 48.11 -54.14 -11.59
N LYS A 67 48.63 -54.72 -12.69
CA LYS A 67 49.58 -54.01 -13.58
C LYS A 67 48.93 -52.83 -14.29
N PHE A 68 47.67 -52.96 -14.71
CA PHE A 68 46.89 -51.91 -15.32
C PHE A 68 46.72 -50.70 -14.34
N VAL A 69 46.25 -50.97 -13.14
CA VAL A 69 46.04 -49.95 -12.10
C VAL A 69 47.36 -49.25 -11.71
N ASN A 70 48.47 -50.01 -11.64
CA ASN A 70 49.81 -49.46 -11.32
C ASN A 70 50.51 -48.75 -12.51
N ARG A 71 49.97 -48.84 -13.73
CA ARG A 71 50.45 -48.10 -14.89
C ARG A 71 50.18 -46.60 -14.81
N PHE A 72 49.30 -46.23 -13.91
CA PHE A 72 48.95 -44.82 -13.64
C PHE A 72 49.40 -44.39 -12.24
N PRO A 73 50.71 -44.38 -11.98
CA PRO A 73 51.25 -43.83 -10.72
C PRO A 73 50.98 -42.35 -10.74
N GLY A 74 50.54 -41.79 -9.59
CA GLY A 74 50.19 -40.41 -9.38
C GLY A 74 50.96 -39.39 -10.24
N HIS A 75 50.31 -38.90 -11.29
CA HIS A 75 50.79 -37.81 -12.16
C HIS A 75 49.92 -36.61 -12.04
N GLU A 76 50.51 -35.47 -11.75
CA GLU A 76 50.00 -34.07 -11.72
C GLU A 76 48.70 -33.81 -10.90
N SER A 77 47.71 -34.60 -10.96
CA SER A 77 46.49 -34.46 -10.16
C SER A 77 45.78 -35.81 -9.90
N LEU A 78 46.28 -36.88 -10.48
CA LEU A 78 45.71 -38.22 -10.28
C LEU A 78 46.36 -38.88 -9.05
N ALA A 79 45.62 -39.05 -7.96
CA ALA A 79 46.05 -39.74 -6.75
C ALA A 79 46.20 -41.27 -6.97
N GLY A 80 45.39 -41.81 -7.87
CA GLY A 80 45.43 -43.25 -8.25
C GLY A 80 44.11 -43.74 -8.76
N ILE A 81 44.09 -45.05 -9.08
CA ILE A 81 42.90 -45.76 -9.56
C ILE A 81 42.69 -47.02 -8.75
N ALA A 82 41.43 -47.42 -8.56
CA ALA A 82 41.09 -48.72 -7.98
C ALA A 82 39.92 -49.38 -8.72
N VAL A 83 39.97 -50.67 -8.81
CA VAL A 83 38.90 -51.45 -9.43
C VAL A 83 38.27 -52.35 -8.37
N TYR A 84 36.98 -52.39 -8.37
CA TYR A 84 36.15 -53.10 -7.40
C TYR A 84 35.25 -54.13 -8.10
N ASP A 85 34.96 -55.23 -7.43
CA ASP A 85 33.93 -56.17 -7.87
C ASP A 85 32.52 -55.70 -7.60
N VAL A 86 31.50 -56.45 -7.99
CA VAL A 86 30.08 -56.13 -7.76
C VAL A 86 29.70 -56.10 -6.29
N THR A 87 30.51 -56.65 -5.39
CA THR A 87 30.31 -56.63 -3.94
C THR A 87 31.08 -55.48 -3.28
N GLY A 88 31.65 -54.59 -4.09
CA GLY A 88 32.49 -53.46 -3.59
C GLY A 88 33.83 -53.88 -3.01
N LYS A 89 34.26 -55.13 -3.17
CA LYS A 89 35.57 -55.59 -2.73
C LYS A 89 36.61 -55.14 -3.76
N PRO A 90 37.77 -54.57 -3.33
CA PRO A 90 38.81 -54.15 -4.27
C PRO A 90 39.49 -55.35 -4.92
N LEU A 91 39.49 -55.36 -6.26
CA LEU A 91 40.21 -56.30 -7.08
C LEU A 91 41.65 -55.90 -7.34
N ALA A 92 41.84 -54.62 -7.62
CA ALA A 92 43.15 -54.03 -7.80
C ALA A 92 43.13 -52.56 -7.31
N VAL A 93 44.19 -52.15 -6.62
CA VAL A 93 44.36 -50.79 -6.08
C VAL A 93 45.72 -50.28 -6.43
N ALA A 94 45.80 -49.05 -6.93
CA ALA A 94 47.08 -48.41 -7.21
C ALA A 94 47.94 -48.37 -5.94
N SER A 95 49.23 -48.62 -6.07
CA SER A 95 50.19 -48.63 -4.97
C SER A 95 50.25 -47.30 -4.23
N SER A 96 49.94 -46.18 -4.89
CA SER A 96 49.81 -44.86 -4.33
C SER A 96 48.65 -44.70 -3.34
N LEU A 97 47.59 -45.50 -3.47
CA LEU A 97 46.38 -45.47 -2.64
C LEU A 97 46.33 -46.56 -1.56
N GLY A 98 47.06 -47.66 -1.77
CA GLY A 98 46.91 -48.90 -1.02
C GLY A 98 47.10 -48.82 0.50
N ALA A 99 47.91 -47.88 1.02
CA ALA A 99 48.08 -47.67 2.46
C ALA A 99 47.02 -46.75 3.10
N GLN A 100 46.30 -46.00 2.30
CA GLN A 100 45.36 -44.97 2.75
C GLN A 100 43.91 -45.31 2.52
N LEU A 101 43.60 -46.23 1.60
CA LEU A 101 42.24 -46.69 1.22
C LEU A 101 41.81 -47.85 2.11
N ARG A 102 41.18 -47.58 3.25
CA ARG A 102 40.77 -48.61 4.23
C ARG A 102 39.39 -49.16 3.94
N ASP A 103 38.47 -48.34 3.44
CA ASP A 103 37.10 -48.67 3.17
C ASP A 103 36.76 -48.40 1.70
N THR A 104 35.75 -49.11 1.17
CA THR A 104 35.25 -48.86 -0.17
C THR A 104 34.52 -47.52 -0.23
N PRO A 105 34.96 -46.57 -1.08
CA PRO A 105 34.33 -45.27 -1.19
C PRO A 105 32.87 -45.36 -1.58
N ARG A 106 32.05 -44.47 -1.01
CA ARG A 106 30.62 -44.42 -1.25
C ARG A 106 30.23 -44.30 -2.72
N PRO A 107 30.90 -43.50 -3.58
CA PRO A 107 30.60 -43.45 -5.01
C PRO A 107 30.70 -44.81 -5.72
N VAL A 108 31.55 -45.74 -5.26
CA VAL A 108 31.67 -47.09 -5.83
C VAL A 108 30.37 -47.89 -5.66
N TRP A 109 29.81 -47.87 -4.47
CA TRP A 109 28.55 -48.54 -4.19
C TRP A 109 27.40 -47.93 -4.97
N GLU A 110 27.38 -46.58 -5.02
CA GLU A 110 26.36 -45.86 -5.75
C GLU A 110 26.44 -46.07 -7.27
N ALA A 111 27.65 -46.17 -7.82
CA ALA A 111 27.88 -46.44 -9.24
C ALA A 111 27.45 -47.86 -9.62
N ILE A 112 27.77 -48.87 -8.79
CA ILE A 112 27.33 -50.25 -9.00
C ILE A 112 25.80 -50.36 -8.92
N ALA A 113 25.18 -49.74 -7.91
CA ALA A 113 23.75 -49.81 -7.70
C ALA A 113 22.94 -49.06 -8.77
N ALA A 114 23.41 -47.87 -9.18
CA ALA A 114 22.71 -47.03 -10.17
C ALA A 114 23.02 -47.39 -11.62
N GLY A 115 24.11 -48.14 -11.87
CA GLY A 115 24.58 -48.43 -13.21
C GLY A 115 25.06 -47.18 -13.98
N ALA A 116 25.45 -46.16 -13.31
CA ALA A 116 25.89 -44.87 -13.86
C ALA A 116 27.03 -44.29 -13.03
N GLY A 117 27.87 -43.46 -13.63
CA GLY A 117 28.96 -42.78 -12.92
C GLY A 117 28.45 -41.96 -11.71
N ARG A 118 29.19 -42.04 -10.61
CA ARG A 118 28.96 -41.29 -9.36
C ARG A 118 30.27 -40.70 -8.86
N ASP A 119 30.19 -39.46 -8.35
CA ASP A 119 31.35 -38.79 -7.86
C ASP A 119 31.11 -38.11 -6.50
N GLU A 120 32.17 -37.87 -5.76
CA GLU A 120 32.12 -37.18 -4.46
C GLU A 120 33.47 -36.55 -4.18
N PHE A 121 33.43 -35.33 -3.57
CA PHE A 121 34.61 -34.72 -2.99
C PHE A 121 34.73 -35.17 -1.54
N GLY A 122 35.80 -35.92 -1.23
CA GLY A 122 36.04 -36.51 0.07
C GLY A 122 37.49 -36.37 0.53
N ARG A 123 37.85 -37.20 1.49
CA ARG A 123 39.23 -37.28 2.00
C ARG A 123 39.69 -38.73 2.08
N ILE A 124 40.91 -38.97 1.68
CA ILE A 124 41.59 -40.25 1.90
C ILE A 124 42.82 -39.97 2.75
N GLY A 125 42.86 -40.49 3.98
CA GLY A 125 43.86 -40.09 4.95
C GLY A 125 43.84 -38.58 5.20
N ASN A 126 44.94 -37.89 4.94
CA ASN A 126 45.04 -36.44 5.06
C ASN A 126 44.85 -35.67 3.75
N ALA A 127 44.76 -36.34 2.61
CA ALA A 127 44.61 -35.72 1.29
C ALA A 127 43.14 -35.48 0.96
N ALA A 128 42.83 -34.31 0.44
CA ALA A 128 41.51 -34.00 -0.15
C ALA A 128 41.51 -34.60 -1.57
N VAL A 129 40.52 -35.42 -1.88
CA VAL A 129 40.38 -36.09 -3.17
C VAL A 129 39.01 -35.92 -3.76
N HIS A 130 38.96 -35.89 -5.08
CA HIS A 130 37.71 -36.11 -5.83
C HIS A 130 37.68 -37.54 -6.29
N ILE A 131 36.63 -38.30 -6.00
CA ILE A 131 36.45 -39.70 -6.30
C ILE A 131 35.33 -39.80 -7.33
N LEU A 132 35.68 -40.30 -8.51
CA LEU A 132 34.68 -40.64 -9.52
C LEU A 132 34.67 -42.17 -9.71
N ALA A 133 33.55 -42.79 -9.51
CA ALA A 133 33.36 -44.20 -9.78
C ALA A 133 32.46 -44.43 -11.00
N VAL A 134 32.88 -45.24 -11.93
CA VAL A 134 32.06 -45.65 -13.11
C VAL A 134 31.86 -47.17 -13.09
N PRO A 135 30.66 -47.67 -13.42
CA PRO A 135 30.39 -49.09 -13.44
C PRO A 135 31.07 -49.74 -14.64
N LEU A 136 31.74 -50.87 -14.44
CA LEU A 136 32.33 -51.70 -15.49
C LEU A 136 31.32 -52.74 -15.94
N ARG A 137 31.20 -52.93 -17.26
CA ARG A 137 30.22 -53.82 -17.86
C ARG A 137 30.85 -54.94 -18.68
N ALA A 138 30.33 -56.12 -18.55
CA ALA A 138 30.65 -57.23 -19.45
C ALA A 138 29.37 -57.91 -19.92
N ASN A 139 29.16 -58.03 -21.22
CA ASN A 139 27.99 -58.64 -21.84
C ASN A 139 26.66 -57.97 -21.35
N GLY A 140 26.67 -56.67 -21.10
CA GLY A 140 25.49 -55.93 -20.68
C GLY A 140 25.17 -55.99 -19.17
N SER A 141 25.90 -56.77 -18.37
CA SER A 141 25.79 -56.83 -16.91
C SER A 141 26.94 -56.12 -16.24
N ILE A 142 26.67 -55.50 -15.06
CA ILE A 142 27.72 -54.84 -14.28
C ILE A 142 28.57 -55.92 -13.63
N VAL A 143 29.88 -55.86 -13.88
CA VAL A 143 30.88 -56.81 -13.35
C VAL A 143 31.75 -56.18 -12.25
N GLY A 144 31.63 -54.88 -12.04
CA GLY A 144 32.36 -54.14 -11.01
C GLY A 144 32.30 -52.64 -11.20
N ALA A 145 33.20 -51.91 -10.59
CA ALA A 145 33.35 -50.47 -10.79
C ALA A 145 34.82 -50.04 -10.81
N LEU A 146 35.12 -49.05 -11.65
CA LEU A 146 36.40 -48.37 -11.68
C LEU A 146 36.27 -47.06 -10.91
N ALA A 147 37.13 -46.86 -9.92
CA ALA A 147 37.20 -45.59 -9.19
C ALA A 147 38.50 -44.84 -9.51
N VAL A 148 38.35 -43.60 -9.90
CA VAL A 148 39.46 -42.67 -10.20
C VAL A 148 39.55 -41.64 -9.10
N PHE A 149 40.75 -41.45 -8.54
CA PHE A 149 40.98 -40.53 -7.41
C PHE A 149 41.86 -39.40 -7.87
N HIS A 150 41.34 -38.18 -7.82
CA HIS A 150 42.12 -36.95 -8.11
C HIS A 150 42.49 -36.24 -6.83
N ASP A 151 43.76 -35.84 -6.69
CA ASP A 151 44.19 -34.98 -5.60
C ASP A 151 43.70 -33.55 -5.84
N VAL A 152 42.90 -33.05 -4.94
CA VAL A 152 42.33 -31.70 -4.97
C VAL A 152 42.85 -30.82 -3.82
N SER A 153 43.94 -31.24 -3.13
CA SER A 153 44.56 -30.52 -2.02
C SER A 153 45.03 -29.13 -2.45
N TYR A 154 45.42 -28.97 -3.71
CA TYR A 154 45.85 -27.69 -4.28
C TYR A 154 44.71 -26.66 -4.33
N ILE A 155 43.44 -27.08 -4.43
CA ILE A 155 42.29 -26.18 -4.45
C ILE A 155 42.21 -25.43 -3.13
N HIS A 156 42.47 -26.08 -2.00
CA HIS A 156 42.44 -25.41 -0.69
C HIS A 156 43.60 -24.41 -0.54
N ALA A 157 44.81 -24.73 -1.05
CA ALA A 157 45.96 -23.83 -1.03
C ALA A 157 45.73 -22.59 -1.94
N GLN A 158 45.17 -22.83 -3.11
CA GLN A 158 44.83 -21.78 -4.07
C GLN A 158 43.71 -20.85 -3.55
N ASN A 159 42.70 -21.45 -2.93
CA ASN A 159 41.59 -20.71 -2.31
C ASN A 159 42.09 -19.74 -1.20
N ALA A 160 43.00 -20.19 -0.34
CA ALA A 160 43.63 -19.33 0.67
C ALA A 160 44.45 -18.17 0.06
N ALA A 161 45.11 -18.40 -1.06
CA ALA A 161 45.83 -17.35 -1.78
C ALA A 161 44.91 -16.34 -2.46
N ILE A 162 43.78 -16.79 -3.03
CA ILE A 162 42.74 -15.96 -3.61
C ILE A 162 42.16 -15.04 -2.54
N TRP A 163 41.73 -15.59 -1.40
CA TRP A 163 41.20 -14.80 -0.29
C TRP A 163 42.18 -13.77 0.26
N ARG A 164 43.46 -14.13 0.41
CA ARG A 164 44.48 -13.19 0.91
C ARG A 164 44.69 -12.01 -0.05
N ARG A 165 44.80 -12.26 -1.37
CA ARG A 165 44.90 -11.19 -2.38
C ARG A 165 43.65 -10.31 -2.40
N ALA A 166 42.48 -10.92 -2.39
CA ALA A 166 41.20 -10.26 -2.40
C ALA A 166 41.03 -9.33 -1.19
N LEU A 167 41.39 -9.78 0.01
CA LEU A 167 41.31 -8.95 1.24
C LEU A 167 42.27 -7.76 1.18
N VAL A 168 43.44 -7.91 0.62
CA VAL A 168 44.40 -6.79 0.45
C VAL A 168 43.84 -5.77 -0.56
N HIS A 169 43.31 -6.22 -1.70
CA HIS A 169 42.71 -5.33 -2.69
C HIS A 169 41.51 -4.54 -2.12
N VAL A 170 40.58 -5.23 -1.47
CA VAL A 170 39.43 -4.58 -0.83
C VAL A 170 39.87 -3.57 0.24
N GLY A 171 40.90 -3.91 1.01
CA GLY A 171 41.46 -2.99 2.01
C GLY A 171 42.04 -1.71 1.40
N VAL A 172 42.81 -1.83 0.32
CA VAL A 172 43.39 -0.68 -0.38
C VAL A 172 42.32 0.17 -1.07
N GLU A 173 41.40 -0.46 -1.79
CA GLU A 173 40.29 0.24 -2.47
C GLU A 173 39.41 0.97 -1.47
N THR A 174 39.03 0.32 -0.38
CA THR A 174 38.20 0.93 0.68
C THR A 174 38.90 2.13 1.32
N PHE A 175 40.20 2.04 1.54
CA PHE A 175 41.00 3.15 2.08
C PHE A 175 41.00 4.36 1.13
N PHE A 176 41.26 4.15 -0.17
CA PHE A 176 41.28 5.24 -1.14
C PHE A 176 39.88 5.86 -1.32
N ILE A 177 38.81 5.04 -1.43
CA ILE A 177 37.45 5.52 -1.51
C ILE A 177 37.08 6.32 -0.26
N ALA A 178 37.47 5.84 0.93
CA ALA A 178 37.21 6.55 2.18
C ALA A 178 37.93 7.92 2.21
N ALA A 179 39.21 7.95 1.83
CA ALA A 179 39.98 9.19 1.81
C ALA A 179 39.43 10.23 0.83
N VAL A 180 39.09 9.81 -0.38
CA VAL A 180 38.52 10.69 -1.41
C VAL A 180 37.10 11.15 -1.00
N THR A 181 36.29 10.25 -0.46
CA THR A 181 34.94 10.58 0.00
C THR A 181 34.94 11.60 1.14
N LEU A 182 35.82 11.41 2.13
CA LEU A 182 35.97 12.34 3.25
C LEU A 182 36.46 13.71 2.80
N LEU A 183 37.42 13.74 1.87
CA LEU A 183 37.94 14.99 1.30
C LEU A 183 36.85 15.72 0.48
N MET A 184 36.11 14.99 -0.36
CA MET A 184 35.01 15.53 -1.14
C MET A 184 33.90 16.10 -0.24
N ILE A 185 33.47 15.36 0.77
CA ILE A 185 32.46 15.81 1.73
C ILE A 185 32.96 17.03 2.52
N HIS A 186 34.21 17.09 2.86
CA HIS A 186 34.78 18.24 3.55
C HIS A 186 34.72 19.52 2.69
N ILE A 187 35.08 19.40 1.43
CA ILE A 187 35.17 20.56 0.50
C ILE A 187 33.76 20.94 -0.01
N THR A 188 32.92 19.97 -0.39
CA THR A 188 31.63 20.22 -1.06
C THR A 188 30.47 20.45 -0.12
N LEU A 189 30.49 19.89 1.09
CA LEU A 189 29.38 19.98 2.05
C LEU A 189 29.71 20.72 3.33
N ASN A 190 30.84 20.42 3.98
CA ASN A 190 31.09 20.97 5.32
C ASN A 190 31.44 22.48 5.32
N GLN A 191 32.14 22.98 4.32
CA GLN A 191 32.45 24.42 4.22
C GLN A 191 31.22 25.24 3.84
N PRO A 192 30.46 24.94 2.76
CA PRO A 192 29.27 25.69 2.40
C PRO A 192 28.17 25.61 3.47
N LEU A 193 27.95 24.44 4.09
CA LEU A 193 26.96 24.27 5.15
C LEU A 193 27.30 25.09 6.41
N LYS A 194 28.59 25.24 6.75
CA LYS A 194 28.98 26.11 7.86
C LYS A 194 28.68 27.58 7.59
N HIS A 195 28.93 28.06 6.39
CA HIS A 195 28.61 29.44 5.98
C HIS A 195 27.07 29.65 5.93
N MET A 196 26.31 28.69 5.40
CA MET A 196 24.86 28.75 5.39
C MET A 196 24.25 28.68 6.80
N ALA A 197 24.76 27.83 7.67
CA ALA A 197 24.29 27.71 9.05
C ALA A 197 24.61 28.97 9.88
N GLN A 198 25.66 29.68 9.54
CA GLN A 198 26.01 30.95 10.18
C GLN A 198 25.11 32.05 9.66
N TRP A 199 24.88 32.12 8.37
CA TRP A 199 23.93 33.06 7.75
C TRP A 199 22.48 32.84 8.24
N LEU A 200 22.02 31.59 8.34
CA LEU A 200 20.70 31.23 8.91
C LEU A 200 20.58 31.65 10.38
N ARG A 201 21.64 31.58 11.17
CA ARG A 201 21.67 32.10 12.54
C ARG A 201 21.58 33.62 12.59
N ASP A 202 22.26 34.29 11.67
CA ASP A 202 22.24 35.76 11.58
C ASP A 202 20.89 36.29 11.04
N LEU A 203 20.24 35.49 10.15
CA LEU A 203 18.86 35.72 9.69
C LEU A 203 17.84 35.49 10.83
N HIS A 204 18.10 34.51 11.69
CA HIS A 204 17.24 34.20 12.84
C HIS A 204 17.30 35.31 13.92
N THR A 205 18.45 35.95 14.03
CA THR A 205 18.65 37.07 14.98
C THR A 205 18.28 38.44 14.40
N GLY A 206 17.80 38.52 13.15
CA GLY A 206 17.35 39.75 12.50
C GLY A 206 18.48 40.73 12.12
N ARG A 207 19.74 40.25 12.08
CA ARG A 207 20.94 41.11 11.85
C ARG A 207 21.33 41.25 10.38
N VAL A 208 20.81 40.44 9.48
CA VAL A 208 21.14 40.48 8.05
C VAL A 208 19.90 40.26 7.20
N THR A 209 19.68 41.15 6.22
CA THR A 209 18.52 41.11 5.30
C THR A 209 18.86 40.68 3.87
N ALA A 210 20.12 40.46 3.54
CA ALA A 210 20.56 40.05 2.19
C ALA A 210 21.40 38.77 2.23
N PRO A 211 21.31 37.89 1.23
CA PRO A 211 22.12 36.68 1.16
C PRO A 211 23.60 37.01 0.92
N PRO A 212 24.53 36.30 1.57
CA PRO A 212 25.95 36.47 1.32
C PRO A 212 26.33 35.98 -0.06
N ALA A 213 27.21 36.69 -0.76
CA ALA A 213 27.83 36.20 -2.00
C ALA A 213 28.68 34.97 -1.68
N LEU A 214 28.27 33.79 -2.16
CA LEU A 214 29.03 32.55 -2.03
C LEU A 214 30.08 32.44 -3.12
N PRO A 215 31.32 32.03 -2.81
CA PRO A 215 32.34 31.83 -3.81
C PRO A 215 32.02 30.53 -4.57
N ASN A 216 31.32 30.60 -5.60
CA ASN A 216 31.08 29.68 -6.73
C ASN A 216 29.61 29.70 -7.17
N GLU A 217 29.23 30.69 -7.96
CA GLU A 217 27.85 30.86 -8.44
C GLU A 217 27.37 29.72 -9.36
N GLN A 218 28.26 28.91 -9.93
CA GLN A 218 27.90 27.86 -10.88
C GLN A 218 27.39 26.55 -10.25
N GLY A 219 27.68 26.28 -8.97
CA GLY A 219 27.25 25.03 -8.31
C GLY A 219 26.08 25.20 -7.32
N PHE A 220 25.93 26.40 -6.76
CA PHE A 220 24.96 26.69 -5.71
C PHE A 220 23.91 27.78 -6.06
N GLY A 221 23.92 28.27 -7.30
CA GLY A 221 22.98 29.28 -7.78
C GLY A 221 21.51 28.92 -7.57
N PRO A 222 21.07 27.69 -7.87
CA PRO A 222 19.71 27.24 -7.58
C PRO A 222 19.39 27.19 -6.09
N LEU A 223 20.38 26.87 -5.25
CA LEU A 223 20.23 26.78 -3.80
C LEU A 223 20.14 28.18 -3.14
N THR A 224 20.90 29.16 -3.65
CA THR A 224 20.84 30.54 -3.18
C THR A 224 19.54 31.23 -3.58
N SER A 225 19.01 30.94 -4.77
CA SER A 225 17.69 31.43 -5.20
C SER A 225 16.55 30.79 -4.39
N GLU A 226 16.66 29.48 -4.10
CA GLU A 226 15.68 28.79 -3.26
C GLU A 226 15.75 29.24 -1.79
N VAL A 227 16.94 29.49 -1.27
CA VAL A 227 17.09 29.99 0.11
C VAL A 227 16.66 31.45 0.21
N ALA A 228 16.83 32.27 -0.81
CA ALA A 228 16.27 33.61 -0.90
C ALA A 228 14.72 33.57 -1.00
N ARG A 229 14.18 32.61 -1.76
CA ARG A 229 12.76 32.33 -1.84
C ARG A 229 12.20 31.78 -0.52
N LEU A 230 12.94 30.89 0.16
CA LEU A 230 12.65 30.42 1.51
C LEU A 230 12.69 31.56 2.56
N ALA A 231 13.62 32.48 2.46
CA ALA A 231 13.69 33.64 3.34
C ALA A 231 12.51 34.60 3.12
N SER A 232 12.11 34.84 1.87
CA SER A 232 10.88 35.55 1.51
C SER A 232 9.63 34.81 1.98
N SER A 233 9.57 33.51 1.74
CA SER A 233 8.50 32.61 2.20
C SER A 233 8.44 32.52 3.73
N LEU A 234 9.59 32.50 4.43
CA LEU A 234 9.66 32.53 5.89
C LEU A 234 9.19 33.87 6.47
N ASN A 235 9.45 35.01 5.81
CA ASN A 235 8.91 36.31 6.23
C ASN A 235 7.39 36.38 5.97
N THR A 236 6.92 35.85 4.88
CA THR A 236 5.48 35.71 4.60
C THR A 236 4.83 34.69 5.53
N ALA A 237 5.50 33.57 5.82
CA ALA A 237 5.05 32.55 6.77
C ALA A 237 5.13 33.07 8.23
N ARG A 238 6.08 33.95 8.58
CA ARG A 238 6.10 34.59 9.89
C ARG A 238 4.99 35.64 10.06
N ALA A 239 4.65 36.37 9.01
CA ALA A 239 3.49 37.25 9.01
C ALA A 239 2.19 36.41 9.11
N ALA A 240 2.09 35.32 8.36
CA ALA A 240 0.99 34.38 8.44
C ALA A 240 0.97 33.61 9.77
N ALA A 241 2.11 33.19 10.31
CA ALA A 241 2.20 32.50 11.60
C ALA A 241 1.99 33.47 12.80
N LYS A 242 2.31 34.75 12.65
CA LYS A 242 1.94 35.78 13.63
C LYS A 242 0.43 36.05 13.65
N GLU A 243 -0.18 36.02 12.48
CA GLU A 243 -1.64 36.11 12.35
C GLU A 243 -2.31 34.77 12.77
N GLU A 244 -1.71 33.63 12.44
CA GLU A 244 -2.16 32.31 12.91
C GLU A 244 -1.91 32.11 14.41
N ALA A 245 -0.84 32.66 15.00
CA ALA A 245 -0.62 32.67 16.44
C ALA A 245 -1.61 33.59 17.16
N ARG A 246 -2.00 34.70 16.54
CA ARG A 246 -3.06 35.60 17.03
C ARG A 246 -4.44 34.94 16.95
N LEU A 247 -4.63 34.07 15.95
CA LEU A 247 -5.82 33.24 15.81
C LEU A 247 -5.76 32.00 16.72
N ARG A 248 -4.55 31.52 17.08
CA ARG A 248 -4.33 30.45 18.08
C ARG A 248 -4.61 30.89 19.50
N ASP A 249 -4.23 32.11 19.89
CA ASP A 249 -4.54 32.66 21.20
C ASP A 249 -6.03 32.96 21.39
N ALA A 250 -6.80 33.03 20.28
CA ALA A 250 -8.22 33.36 20.33
C ALA A 250 -9.16 32.14 20.37
N ALA A 251 -8.69 30.92 20.10
CA ALA A 251 -9.45 29.67 20.28
C ALA A 251 -8.55 28.45 20.10
N GLU A 252 -8.50 27.55 21.07
CA GLU A 252 -7.86 26.25 20.99
C GLU A 252 -8.15 25.54 19.66
N SER A 253 -7.14 25.29 18.94
CA SER A 253 -6.79 24.64 17.68
C SER A 253 -7.73 23.64 16.97
N LEU A 254 -9.00 23.51 17.31
CA LEU A 254 -9.92 22.62 16.62
C LEU A 254 -10.42 23.24 15.32
N TRP A 255 -10.30 22.51 14.20
CA TRP A 255 -11.00 22.86 12.99
C TRP A 255 -12.51 22.64 13.20
N THR A 256 -13.27 23.73 13.14
CA THR A 256 -14.72 23.76 13.27
C THR A 256 -15.35 24.17 11.94
N LEU A 257 -16.66 24.03 11.81
CA LEU A 257 -17.44 24.53 10.67
C LEU A 257 -17.19 26.03 10.44
N GLU A 258 -17.18 26.83 11.49
CA GLU A 258 -16.96 28.28 11.38
C GLU A 258 -15.54 28.62 10.89
N ARG A 259 -14.54 27.92 11.40
CA ARG A 259 -13.16 28.07 10.92
C ARG A 259 -13.02 27.65 9.44
N LEU A 260 -13.69 26.56 9.04
CA LEU A 260 -13.75 26.16 7.64
C LEU A 260 -14.38 27.26 6.78
N ARG A 261 -15.51 27.86 7.22
CA ARG A 261 -16.20 28.96 6.52
C ARG A 261 -15.25 30.11 6.23
N ILE A 262 -14.58 30.62 7.25
CA ILE A 262 -13.62 31.73 7.13
C ILE A 262 -12.46 31.36 6.19
N HIS A 263 -11.90 30.17 6.35
CA HIS A 263 -10.79 29.69 5.53
C HIS A 263 -11.19 29.58 4.06
N VAL A 264 -12.31 28.91 3.76
CA VAL A 264 -12.78 28.70 2.38
C VAL A 264 -13.14 30.03 1.72
N GLN A 265 -13.83 30.92 2.40
CA GLN A 265 -14.14 32.26 1.87
C GLN A 265 -12.87 33.03 1.49
N SER A 266 -11.82 32.94 2.32
CA SER A 266 -10.52 33.58 2.03
C SER A 266 -9.80 32.98 0.81
N LYS A 267 -10.01 31.69 0.53
CA LYS A 267 -9.38 30.96 -0.58
C LYS A 267 -10.15 31.09 -1.88
N LEU A 268 -11.47 31.08 -1.83
CA LEU A 268 -12.35 31.20 -3.02
C LEU A 268 -12.22 32.57 -3.70
N GLN A 269 -11.98 33.65 -2.95
CA GLN A 269 -11.86 35.02 -3.49
C GLN A 269 -13.02 35.43 -4.42
N GLY A 270 -14.24 35.00 -4.10
CA GLY A 270 -15.45 35.25 -4.88
C GLY A 270 -15.78 34.20 -5.94
N SER A 271 -14.91 33.22 -6.19
CA SER A 271 -15.25 32.09 -7.08
C SER A 271 -16.33 31.21 -6.45
N ARG A 272 -17.27 30.75 -7.26
CA ARG A 272 -18.32 29.82 -6.82
C ARG A 272 -17.77 28.39 -6.74
N LEU A 273 -18.15 27.68 -5.68
CA LEU A 273 -17.80 26.28 -5.48
C LEU A 273 -18.88 25.37 -6.04
N PHE A 274 -18.45 24.39 -6.83
CA PHE A 274 -19.28 23.30 -7.33
C PHE A 274 -18.81 21.97 -6.77
N VAL A 275 -19.70 21.18 -6.19
CA VAL A 275 -19.43 19.79 -5.79
C VAL A 275 -20.22 18.88 -6.71
N ILE A 276 -19.57 17.89 -7.29
CA ILE A 276 -20.20 16.91 -8.20
C ILE A 276 -20.02 15.52 -7.60
N SER A 277 -21.12 14.86 -7.27
CA SER A 277 -21.12 13.50 -6.73
C SER A 277 -22.28 12.65 -7.25
N ASN A 278 -22.13 11.34 -7.18
CA ASN A 278 -23.23 10.45 -7.57
C ASN A 278 -24.41 10.51 -6.60
N ARG A 279 -24.15 10.62 -5.29
CA ARG A 279 -25.20 10.72 -4.26
C ARG A 279 -25.56 12.15 -3.96
N GLU A 280 -26.87 12.38 -3.84
CA GLU A 280 -27.43 13.63 -3.35
C GLU A 280 -27.44 13.70 -1.81
N PRO A 281 -27.36 14.91 -1.22
CA PRO A 281 -27.43 15.11 0.22
C PRO A 281 -28.84 14.98 0.78
N TYR A 282 -29.87 15.29 0.00
CA TYR A 282 -31.28 15.27 0.38
C TYR A 282 -32.10 14.54 -0.67
N GLU A 283 -32.77 13.49 -0.26
CA GLU A 283 -33.67 12.68 -1.08
C GLU A 283 -35.11 12.94 -0.68
N HIS A 284 -35.98 13.21 -1.66
CA HIS A 284 -37.41 13.43 -1.43
C HIS A 284 -38.20 12.20 -1.87
N ILE A 285 -39.00 11.66 -0.96
CA ILE A 285 -39.76 10.44 -1.20
C ILE A 285 -41.25 10.67 -0.90
N TYR A 286 -42.12 10.00 -1.66
CA TYR A 286 -43.55 9.97 -1.32
C TYR A 286 -43.79 9.02 -0.14
N ARG A 287 -44.38 9.52 0.94
CA ARG A 287 -44.81 8.72 2.08
C ARG A 287 -46.24 9.08 2.48
N GLY A 288 -47.19 8.15 2.32
CA GLY A 288 -48.57 8.35 2.71
C GLY A 288 -49.28 9.55 2.03
N GLY A 289 -48.86 9.94 0.81
CA GLY A 289 -49.42 11.06 0.07
C GLY A 289 -48.77 12.42 0.32
N SER A 290 -47.83 12.51 1.27
CA SER A 290 -46.95 13.68 1.49
C SER A 290 -45.56 13.45 0.92
N VAL A 291 -44.80 14.53 0.72
CA VAL A 291 -43.39 14.48 0.36
C VAL A 291 -42.56 14.61 1.64
N ASP A 292 -41.81 13.58 1.95
CA ASP A 292 -40.86 13.59 3.05
C ASP A 292 -39.42 13.82 2.52
N CYS A 293 -38.66 14.66 3.21
CA CYS A 293 -37.25 14.84 2.94
C CYS A 293 -36.42 13.96 3.87
N THR A 294 -35.50 13.17 3.32
CA THR A 294 -34.61 12.28 4.06
C THR A 294 -33.17 12.55 3.69
N VAL A 295 -32.28 12.41 4.67
CA VAL A 295 -30.83 12.45 4.46
C VAL A 295 -30.32 11.01 4.27
N PRO A 296 -29.86 10.64 3.07
CA PRO A 296 -29.36 9.28 2.85
C PRO A 296 -28.11 9.01 3.70
N PRO A 297 -27.98 7.83 4.30
CA PRO A 297 -26.79 7.48 5.07
C PRO A 297 -25.57 7.38 4.12
N SER A 298 -24.70 8.38 4.17
CA SER A 298 -23.51 8.46 3.31
C SER A 298 -22.39 9.21 3.99
N GLY A 299 -21.23 8.56 4.17
CA GLY A 299 -20.03 9.21 4.67
C GLY A 299 -19.58 10.39 3.79
N LEU A 300 -19.82 10.31 2.47
CA LEU A 300 -19.55 11.39 1.54
C LEU A 300 -20.38 12.64 1.82
N VAL A 301 -21.68 12.46 2.02
CA VAL A 301 -22.61 13.56 2.35
C VAL A 301 -22.19 14.22 3.66
N THR A 302 -21.97 13.42 4.70
CA THR A 302 -21.50 13.92 6.01
C THR A 302 -20.17 14.69 5.90
N ALA A 303 -19.32 14.34 4.94
CA ALA A 303 -18.04 14.98 4.72
C ALA A 303 -18.15 16.31 3.97
N LEU A 304 -18.98 16.40 2.94
CA LEU A 304 -19.03 17.52 2.00
C LEU A 304 -20.10 18.55 2.32
N GLU A 305 -21.21 18.14 2.94
CA GLU A 305 -22.30 19.05 3.27
C GLU A 305 -21.82 20.25 4.13
N PRO A 306 -21.02 20.05 5.20
CA PRO A 306 -20.48 21.16 5.96
C PRO A 306 -19.66 22.17 5.13
N VAL A 307 -19.04 21.72 4.04
CA VAL A 307 -18.28 22.60 3.15
C VAL A 307 -19.23 23.54 2.41
N LEU A 308 -20.28 23.03 1.80
CA LEU A 308 -21.25 23.85 1.09
C LEU A 308 -22.09 24.72 2.04
N GLN A 309 -22.42 24.23 3.22
CA GLN A 309 -23.02 25.05 4.27
C GLN A 309 -22.10 26.21 4.69
N ALA A 310 -20.78 25.99 4.67
CA ALA A 310 -19.81 27.01 5.03
C ALA A 310 -19.63 28.10 3.97
N CYS A 311 -19.67 27.77 2.69
CA CYS A 311 -19.30 28.69 1.61
C CYS A 311 -20.41 28.96 0.57
N GLY A 312 -21.53 28.27 0.67
CA GLY A 312 -22.54 28.27 -0.40
C GLY A 312 -22.07 27.49 -1.62
N GLY A 313 -22.68 27.73 -2.77
CA GLY A 313 -22.33 27.08 -4.03
C GLY A 313 -23.39 26.13 -4.55
N THR A 314 -22.99 25.17 -5.40
CA THR A 314 -23.92 24.23 -6.01
C THR A 314 -23.44 22.80 -5.84
N TRP A 315 -24.31 21.94 -5.37
CA TRP A 315 -24.10 20.50 -5.38
C TRP A 315 -24.82 19.87 -6.55
N ILE A 316 -24.11 19.26 -7.49
CA ILE A 316 -24.66 18.55 -8.64
C ILE A 316 -24.66 17.06 -8.32
N ALA A 317 -25.83 16.43 -8.29
CA ALA A 317 -25.98 15.03 -7.92
C ALA A 317 -27.11 14.34 -8.67
N GLN A 318 -27.10 13.01 -8.68
CA GLN A 318 -28.20 12.22 -9.22
C GLN A 318 -29.41 12.32 -8.31
N GLY A 319 -30.55 12.68 -8.86
CA GLY A 319 -31.86 12.58 -8.18
C GLY A 319 -32.31 11.12 -8.17
N THR A 320 -32.53 10.56 -6.97
CA THR A 320 -32.90 9.16 -6.74
C THR A 320 -34.24 8.99 -6.03
N GLY A 321 -34.69 10.03 -5.36
CA GLY A 321 -35.96 10.02 -4.62
C GLY A 321 -37.20 10.02 -5.50
N SER A 322 -38.22 9.27 -5.09
CA SER A 322 -39.50 9.15 -5.85
C SER A 322 -40.21 10.46 -6.05
N ALA A 323 -40.02 11.46 -5.17
CA ALA A 323 -40.62 12.78 -5.23
C ALA A 323 -39.64 13.88 -5.68
N ASP A 324 -38.37 13.56 -5.98
CA ASP A 324 -37.36 14.56 -6.33
C ASP A 324 -37.74 15.45 -7.51
N ARG A 325 -38.38 14.87 -8.54
CA ARG A 325 -38.87 15.63 -9.71
C ARG A 325 -40.00 16.60 -9.37
N ALA A 326 -40.74 16.35 -8.30
CA ALA A 326 -41.89 17.17 -7.93
C ALA A 326 -41.50 18.43 -7.12
N VAL A 327 -40.27 18.44 -6.56
CA VAL A 327 -39.84 19.51 -5.65
C VAL A 327 -38.79 20.44 -6.26
N VAL A 328 -38.26 20.14 -7.45
CA VAL A 328 -37.28 20.98 -8.14
C VAL A 328 -37.96 22.06 -9.00
N ASP A 329 -37.23 23.13 -9.27
CA ASP A 329 -37.63 24.17 -10.19
C ASP A 329 -37.44 23.74 -11.67
N LYS A 330 -37.73 24.67 -12.60
CA LYS A 330 -37.60 24.46 -14.05
C LYS A 330 -36.12 24.19 -14.51
N HIS A 331 -35.16 24.45 -13.66
CA HIS A 331 -33.73 24.17 -13.89
C HIS A 331 -33.25 22.94 -13.12
N ASP A 332 -34.16 22.10 -12.60
CA ASP A 332 -33.92 20.94 -11.78
C ASP A 332 -33.13 21.27 -10.49
N CYS A 333 -33.30 22.48 -9.94
CA CYS A 333 -32.63 22.98 -8.76
C CYS A 333 -33.57 23.06 -7.57
N ILE A 334 -33.05 22.88 -6.37
CA ILE A 334 -33.71 23.14 -5.09
C ILE A 334 -32.72 23.71 -4.09
N SER A 335 -33.18 24.66 -3.27
CA SER A 335 -32.38 25.22 -2.19
C SER A 335 -32.43 24.32 -0.96
N VAL A 336 -31.26 24.02 -0.38
CA VAL A 336 -31.07 23.10 0.76
C VAL A 336 -30.10 23.66 1.79
N PRO A 337 -30.13 23.22 3.08
CA PRO A 337 -31.13 22.30 3.71
C PRO A 337 -32.53 22.84 3.66
N PRO A 338 -33.58 21.98 3.74
CA PRO A 338 -34.98 22.45 3.65
C PRO A 338 -35.38 23.48 4.71
N ASP A 339 -34.90 23.30 5.95
CA ASP A 339 -35.26 24.18 7.08
C ASP A 339 -34.48 25.50 7.07
N GLN A 340 -33.25 25.50 6.53
CA GLN A 340 -32.38 26.67 6.46
C GLN A 340 -31.54 26.61 5.19
N PRO A 341 -32.06 27.09 4.05
CA PRO A 341 -31.35 27.02 2.77
C PRO A 341 -30.01 27.79 2.80
N GLU A 342 -28.92 27.08 2.51
CA GLU A 342 -27.56 27.64 2.50
C GLU A 342 -26.85 27.46 1.14
N TYR A 343 -27.27 26.45 0.33
CA TYR A 343 -26.69 26.19 -0.98
C TYR A 343 -27.72 25.60 -1.96
N THR A 344 -27.35 25.45 -3.24
CA THR A 344 -28.21 24.90 -4.29
C THR A 344 -27.89 23.44 -4.54
N LEU A 345 -28.92 22.58 -4.58
CA LEU A 345 -28.82 21.21 -5.10
C LEU A 345 -29.39 21.17 -6.51
N ARG A 346 -28.52 20.87 -7.49
CA ARG A 346 -28.87 20.64 -8.90
C ARG A 346 -28.94 19.14 -9.16
N ARG A 347 -30.12 18.66 -9.56
CA ARG A 347 -30.31 17.23 -9.82
C ARG A 347 -30.06 16.86 -11.28
N VAL A 348 -29.43 15.71 -11.48
CA VAL A 348 -29.21 15.10 -12.78
C VAL A 348 -30.05 13.83 -12.88
N TRP A 349 -30.80 13.71 -13.97
CA TRP A 349 -31.70 12.57 -14.17
C TRP A 349 -31.03 11.48 -14.97
N VAL A 350 -30.85 10.34 -14.33
CA VAL A 350 -30.28 9.11 -14.92
C VAL A 350 -31.41 8.11 -15.10
N THR A 351 -31.52 7.52 -16.30
CA THR A 351 -32.57 6.50 -16.56
C THR A 351 -32.19 5.18 -15.88
N PRO A 352 -33.16 4.26 -15.67
CA PRO A 352 -32.86 2.94 -15.11
C PRO A 352 -31.81 2.16 -15.92
N GLU A 353 -31.83 2.27 -17.25
CA GLU A 353 -30.87 1.62 -18.14
C GLU A 353 -29.47 2.24 -17.99
N GLU A 354 -29.38 3.56 -17.88
CA GLU A 354 -28.13 4.26 -17.58
C GLU A 354 -27.62 3.89 -16.19
N GLN A 355 -28.49 3.87 -15.18
CA GLN A 355 -28.13 3.46 -13.81
C GLN A 355 -27.57 2.03 -13.78
N LYS A 356 -28.19 1.12 -14.54
CA LYS A 356 -27.71 -0.26 -14.64
C LYS A 356 -26.32 -0.34 -15.26
N GLY A 357 -26.07 0.33 -16.36
CA GLY A 357 -24.75 0.26 -17.03
C GLY A 357 -23.69 1.10 -16.34
N PHE A 358 -24.03 2.35 -15.98
CA PHE A 358 -23.09 3.29 -15.33
C PHE A 358 -22.71 2.86 -13.91
N TYR A 359 -23.74 2.72 -13.04
CA TYR A 359 -23.51 2.51 -11.61
C TYR A 359 -23.30 1.03 -11.27
N LEU A 360 -24.27 0.15 -11.65
CA LEU A 360 -24.15 -1.26 -11.31
C LEU A 360 -23.05 -1.94 -12.13
N GLY A 361 -23.05 -1.75 -13.45
CA GLY A 361 -22.11 -2.36 -14.38
C GLY A 361 -20.70 -1.80 -14.26
N PHE A 362 -20.41 -0.70 -14.97
CA PHE A 362 -19.04 -0.22 -15.10
C PHE A 362 -18.41 0.18 -13.77
N ALA A 363 -19.12 0.94 -12.93
CA ALA A 363 -18.59 1.39 -11.66
C ALA A 363 -18.44 0.23 -10.65
N ASN A 364 -19.45 -0.61 -10.44
CA ASN A 364 -19.51 -1.54 -9.32
C ASN A 364 -19.24 -3.01 -9.67
N GLU A 365 -19.44 -3.45 -10.90
CA GLU A 365 -18.93 -4.75 -11.37
C GLU A 365 -17.54 -4.64 -12.05
N GLY A 366 -17.16 -3.45 -12.54
CA GLY A 366 -15.88 -3.19 -13.19
C GLY A 366 -14.85 -2.56 -12.25
N LEU A 367 -14.95 -1.25 -12.01
CA LEU A 367 -13.93 -0.48 -11.28
C LEU A 367 -13.81 -0.85 -9.80
N TRP A 368 -14.92 -1.10 -9.12
CA TRP A 368 -14.90 -1.42 -7.69
C TRP A 368 -14.06 -2.67 -7.38
N PRO A 369 -14.31 -3.86 -7.98
CA PRO A 369 -13.47 -5.03 -7.73
C PRO A 369 -12.03 -4.87 -8.26
N LEU A 370 -11.83 -4.15 -9.38
CA LEU A 370 -10.51 -3.85 -9.91
C LEU A 370 -9.66 -3.09 -8.90
N CYS A 371 -10.21 -2.03 -8.32
CA CYS A 371 -9.46 -1.14 -7.42
C CYS A 371 -9.25 -1.75 -6.03
N HIS A 372 -10.16 -2.60 -5.55
CA HIS A 372 -10.04 -3.21 -4.22
C HIS A 372 -9.19 -4.49 -4.18
N ILE A 373 -8.90 -5.12 -5.31
CA ILE A 373 -8.08 -6.36 -5.38
C ILE A 373 -8.57 -7.44 -4.38
N ALA A 374 -9.88 -7.49 -4.10
CA ALA A 374 -10.47 -8.42 -3.13
C ALA A 374 -10.81 -9.80 -3.74
N HIS A 375 -10.01 -10.25 -4.72
CA HIS A 375 -10.15 -11.53 -5.45
C HIS A 375 -11.52 -11.73 -6.13
N THR A 376 -12.29 -10.67 -6.31
CA THR A 376 -13.49 -10.67 -7.14
C THR A 376 -13.12 -10.20 -8.54
N ARG A 377 -13.43 -11.02 -9.54
CA ARG A 377 -13.07 -10.73 -10.92
C ARG A 377 -13.86 -9.54 -11.45
N PRO A 378 -13.21 -8.47 -11.94
CA PRO A 378 -13.88 -7.36 -12.59
C PRO A 378 -14.61 -7.81 -13.88
N ILE A 379 -15.76 -7.21 -14.14
CA ILE A 379 -16.55 -7.45 -15.35
C ILE A 379 -16.62 -6.14 -16.13
N PHE A 380 -16.17 -6.18 -17.37
CA PHE A 380 -16.21 -5.04 -18.28
C PHE A 380 -17.06 -5.37 -19.52
N ARG A 381 -18.05 -4.51 -19.81
CA ARG A 381 -18.94 -4.60 -20.98
C ARG A 381 -18.92 -3.27 -21.72
N SER A 382 -18.86 -3.29 -23.04
CA SER A 382 -18.85 -2.07 -23.86
C SER A 382 -20.13 -1.25 -23.68
N GLU A 383 -21.27 -1.90 -23.49
CA GLU A 383 -22.54 -1.25 -23.23
C GLU A 383 -22.55 -0.45 -21.92
N ASP A 384 -21.92 -1.02 -20.87
CA ASP A 384 -21.79 -0.35 -19.57
C ASP A 384 -20.84 0.85 -19.66
N TRP A 385 -19.76 0.72 -20.44
CA TRP A 385 -18.85 1.81 -20.75
C TRP A 385 -19.53 2.98 -21.46
N GLU A 386 -20.35 2.71 -22.47
CA GLU A 386 -21.14 3.74 -23.17
C GLU A 386 -22.06 4.48 -22.21
N LYS A 387 -22.72 3.76 -21.28
CA LYS A 387 -23.56 4.39 -20.25
C LYS A 387 -22.73 5.23 -19.28
N TYR A 388 -21.55 4.75 -18.91
CA TYR A 388 -20.61 5.49 -18.07
C TYR A 388 -20.20 6.82 -18.71
N GLN A 389 -19.83 6.80 -19.99
CA GLN A 389 -19.53 8.02 -20.77
C GLN A 389 -20.73 8.96 -20.85
N ASN A 390 -21.91 8.43 -21.15
CA ASN A 390 -23.14 9.22 -21.30
C ASN A 390 -23.55 9.92 -20.01
N VAL A 391 -23.46 9.23 -18.88
CA VAL A 391 -23.79 9.82 -17.57
C VAL A 391 -22.75 10.89 -17.21
N ASN A 392 -21.43 10.63 -17.39
CA ASN A 392 -20.41 11.65 -17.17
C ASN A 392 -20.71 12.91 -18.02
N ARG A 393 -21.12 12.76 -19.28
CA ARG A 393 -21.51 13.89 -20.15
C ARG A 393 -22.73 14.63 -19.62
N LYS A 394 -23.77 13.95 -19.12
CA LYS A 394 -24.93 14.59 -18.48
C LYS A 394 -24.54 15.47 -17.30
N PHE A 395 -23.62 14.97 -16.45
CA PHE A 395 -23.12 15.75 -15.32
C PHE A 395 -22.27 16.95 -15.77
N ALA A 396 -21.47 16.80 -16.85
CA ALA A 396 -20.76 17.91 -17.44
C ALA A 396 -21.70 18.99 -17.98
N GLU A 397 -22.77 18.62 -18.71
CA GLU A 397 -23.75 19.57 -19.20
C GLU A 397 -24.53 20.27 -18.07
N ALA A 398 -24.87 19.54 -17.00
CA ALA A 398 -25.47 20.16 -15.81
C ALA A 398 -24.54 21.19 -15.17
N PHE A 399 -23.24 20.89 -15.07
CA PHE A 399 -22.23 21.85 -14.58
C PHE A 399 -22.11 23.06 -15.51
N PHE A 400 -22.05 22.88 -16.82
CA PHE A 400 -21.96 23.99 -17.77
C PHE A 400 -23.14 24.92 -17.72
N GLY A 401 -24.35 24.37 -17.53
CA GLY A 401 -25.55 25.18 -17.36
C GLY A 401 -25.51 26.04 -16.10
N GLU A 402 -25.07 25.46 -14.98
CA GLU A 402 -24.97 26.16 -13.69
C GLU A 402 -23.80 27.17 -13.65
N ALA A 403 -22.69 26.85 -14.31
CA ALA A 403 -21.48 27.67 -14.29
C ALA A 403 -21.39 28.65 -15.47
N GLU A 404 -22.44 28.85 -16.26
CA GLU A 404 -22.41 29.68 -17.48
C GLU A 404 -21.91 31.12 -17.22
N ARG A 405 -22.27 31.69 -16.08
CA ARG A 405 -21.98 33.07 -15.69
C ARG A 405 -20.81 33.20 -14.72
N ASP A 406 -20.26 32.08 -14.28
CA ASP A 406 -19.19 32.09 -13.30
C ASP A 406 -17.83 32.19 -14.00
N GLU A 407 -16.99 33.13 -13.56
CA GLU A 407 -15.59 33.22 -13.97
C GLU A 407 -14.72 32.38 -13.03
N ASN A 408 -13.84 31.54 -13.62
CA ASN A 408 -12.93 30.67 -12.88
C ASN A 408 -13.63 29.83 -11.78
N PRO A 409 -14.68 29.04 -12.11
CA PRO A 409 -15.38 28.23 -11.12
C PRO A 409 -14.47 27.16 -10.49
N MET A 410 -14.65 26.91 -9.21
CA MET A 410 -13.94 25.84 -8.51
C MET A 410 -14.81 24.59 -8.42
N VAL A 411 -14.28 23.45 -8.86
CA VAL A 411 -15.05 22.20 -8.99
C VAL A 411 -14.39 21.08 -8.21
N LEU A 412 -15.14 20.45 -7.29
CA LEU A 412 -14.75 19.27 -6.55
C LEU A 412 -15.54 18.07 -7.06
N VAL A 413 -14.93 17.29 -7.93
CA VAL A 413 -15.48 16.03 -8.44
C VAL A 413 -15.23 14.91 -7.44
N GLN A 414 -16.24 14.08 -7.18
CA GLN A 414 -16.16 13.04 -6.17
C GLN A 414 -16.26 11.65 -6.78
N ASP A 415 -15.18 10.88 -6.53
CA ASP A 415 -15.12 9.43 -6.66
C ASP A 415 -15.05 8.87 -8.09
N TYR A 416 -14.80 7.57 -8.18
CA TYR A 416 -14.56 6.78 -9.39
C TYR A 416 -15.73 6.75 -10.39
N HIS A 417 -16.88 7.25 -10.00
CA HIS A 417 -18.04 7.40 -10.89
C HIS A 417 -17.79 8.43 -12.01
N PHE A 418 -16.90 9.37 -11.78
CA PHE A 418 -16.70 10.55 -12.63
C PHE A 418 -15.25 10.71 -13.12
N ALA A 419 -14.57 9.60 -13.42
CA ALA A 419 -13.19 9.66 -13.90
C ALA A 419 -13.01 10.44 -15.21
N LEU A 420 -14.04 10.54 -16.04
CA LEU A 420 -13.98 11.27 -17.33
C LEU A 420 -14.33 12.77 -17.19
N LEU A 421 -14.99 13.14 -16.12
CA LEU A 421 -15.57 14.46 -15.95
C LEU A 421 -14.54 15.60 -15.88
N PRO A 422 -13.37 15.46 -15.20
CA PRO A 422 -12.38 16.52 -15.14
C PRO A 422 -11.93 16.98 -16.54
N LYS A 423 -11.61 16.03 -17.42
CA LYS A 423 -11.24 16.34 -18.81
C LYS A 423 -12.37 17.02 -19.57
N MET A 424 -13.59 16.49 -19.48
CA MET A 424 -14.76 17.08 -20.14
C MET A 424 -15.00 18.53 -19.70
N ILE A 425 -14.77 18.84 -18.42
CA ILE A 425 -14.87 20.20 -17.90
C ILE A 425 -13.77 21.09 -18.48
N LYS A 426 -12.53 20.66 -18.41
CA LYS A 426 -11.36 21.46 -18.84
C LYS A 426 -11.37 21.74 -20.35
N GLU A 427 -11.86 20.83 -21.16
CA GLU A 427 -11.97 21.02 -22.62
C GLU A 427 -12.91 22.18 -23.00
N ARG A 428 -14.00 22.38 -22.25
CA ARG A 428 -14.97 23.45 -22.51
C ARG A 428 -14.75 24.69 -21.63
N ARG A 429 -14.24 24.51 -20.42
CA ARG A 429 -13.96 25.55 -19.42
C ARG A 429 -12.50 25.42 -18.93
N PRO A 430 -11.53 25.86 -19.73
CA PRO A 430 -10.10 25.83 -19.35
C PRO A 430 -9.81 26.69 -18.10
N ASP A 431 -10.63 27.69 -17.84
CA ASP A 431 -10.57 28.58 -16.67
C ASP A 431 -11.01 27.87 -15.36
N ALA A 432 -11.82 26.82 -15.46
CA ALA A 432 -12.28 26.09 -14.27
C ALA A 432 -11.11 25.43 -13.55
N GLN A 433 -11.15 25.51 -12.22
CA GLN A 433 -10.23 24.79 -11.33
C GLN A 433 -10.86 23.49 -10.88
N VAL A 434 -10.33 22.37 -11.33
CA VAL A 434 -10.94 21.07 -11.11
C VAL A 434 -10.09 20.20 -10.21
N ALA A 435 -10.64 19.79 -9.08
CA ALA A 435 -10.12 18.70 -8.28
C ALA A 435 -11.00 17.47 -8.42
N ILE A 436 -10.39 16.29 -8.48
CA ILE A 436 -11.10 15.02 -8.29
C ILE A 436 -10.54 14.32 -7.05
N PHE A 437 -11.45 13.86 -6.18
CA PHE A 437 -11.09 13.05 -5.04
C PHE A 437 -11.56 11.61 -5.24
N TRP A 438 -10.59 10.70 -5.29
CA TRP A 438 -10.81 9.27 -5.50
C TRP A 438 -10.89 8.54 -4.16
N HIS A 439 -12.10 8.13 -3.76
CA HIS A 439 -12.35 7.60 -2.42
C HIS A 439 -11.87 6.16 -2.20
N ILE A 440 -11.85 5.35 -3.27
CA ILE A 440 -11.47 3.94 -3.20
C ILE A 440 -9.95 3.77 -3.37
N PRO A 441 -9.38 2.59 -3.07
CA PRO A 441 -7.97 2.35 -3.34
C PRO A 441 -7.63 2.54 -4.82
N TRP A 442 -6.39 2.95 -5.11
CA TRP A 442 -5.83 2.81 -6.45
C TRP A 442 -4.89 1.61 -6.45
N PRO A 443 -5.13 0.60 -7.31
CA PRO A 443 -4.33 -0.62 -7.35
C PRO A 443 -2.97 -0.37 -8.00
N ASN A 444 -2.09 -1.37 -7.99
CA ASN A 444 -0.86 -1.30 -8.77
C ASN A 444 -1.16 -1.29 -10.28
N SER A 445 -0.19 -0.87 -11.08
CA SER A 445 -0.33 -0.75 -12.54
C SER A 445 -0.69 -2.06 -13.23
N GLU A 446 -0.14 -3.19 -12.75
CA GLU A 446 -0.42 -4.52 -13.31
C GLU A 446 -1.89 -4.93 -13.13
N ALA A 447 -2.50 -4.59 -11.99
CA ALA A 447 -3.92 -4.85 -11.77
C ALA A 447 -4.79 -3.90 -12.62
N PHE A 448 -4.45 -2.61 -12.70
CA PHE A 448 -5.25 -1.62 -13.41
C PHE A 448 -5.25 -1.83 -14.93
N ARG A 449 -4.15 -2.33 -15.49
CA ARG A 449 -3.99 -2.56 -16.95
C ARG A 449 -5.01 -3.53 -17.56
N ILE A 450 -5.71 -4.34 -16.76
CA ILE A 450 -6.76 -5.22 -17.27
C ILE A 450 -8.04 -4.47 -17.66
N CYS A 451 -8.18 -3.20 -17.28
CA CYS A 451 -9.29 -2.36 -17.71
C CYS A 451 -9.15 -2.03 -19.21
N PRO A 452 -10.14 -2.39 -20.06
CA PRO A 452 -10.05 -2.13 -21.49
C PRO A 452 -9.94 -0.65 -21.85
N TRP A 453 -10.46 0.24 -21.00
CA TRP A 453 -10.51 1.69 -21.20
C TRP A 453 -9.60 2.43 -20.21
N GLN A 454 -8.46 1.80 -19.86
CA GLN A 454 -7.53 2.40 -18.90
C GLN A 454 -7.01 3.77 -19.37
N THR A 455 -6.70 3.90 -20.65
CA THR A 455 -6.14 5.14 -21.21
C THR A 455 -7.15 6.26 -21.14
N GLU A 456 -8.40 6.01 -21.52
CA GLU A 456 -9.49 6.98 -21.47
C GLU A 456 -9.81 7.42 -20.04
N LEU A 457 -9.78 6.50 -19.08
CA LEU A 457 -9.96 6.81 -17.66
C LEU A 457 -8.83 7.68 -17.12
N LEU A 458 -7.57 7.33 -17.45
CA LEU A 458 -6.41 8.12 -17.05
C LEU A 458 -6.41 9.50 -17.69
N ASP A 459 -6.74 9.60 -18.97
CA ASP A 459 -6.91 10.87 -19.67
C ASP A 459 -7.99 11.74 -19.03
N GLY A 460 -9.09 11.11 -18.64
CA GLY A 460 -10.18 11.79 -17.95
C GLY A 460 -9.73 12.38 -16.62
N LEU A 461 -9.03 11.58 -15.80
CA LEU A 461 -8.49 11.99 -14.50
C LEU A 461 -7.43 13.08 -14.63
N LEU A 462 -6.52 12.95 -15.62
CA LEU A 462 -5.44 13.90 -15.86
C LEU A 462 -5.93 15.26 -16.39
N GLY A 463 -7.21 15.40 -16.69
CA GLY A 463 -7.84 16.71 -16.90
C GLY A 463 -8.04 17.50 -15.61
N ALA A 464 -7.89 16.91 -14.42
CA ALA A 464 -7.95 17.64 -13.15
C ALA A 464 -6.65 18.41 -12.86
N ASP A 465 -6.77 19.55 -12.20
CA ASP A 465 -5.61 20.30 -11.68
C ASP A 465 -5.07 19.63 -10.40
N LEU A 466 -5.97 18.98 -9.62
CA LEU A 466 -5.63 18.25 -8.39
C LEU A 466 -6.33 16.89 -8.36
N ILE A 467 -5.57 15.82 -8.17
CA ILE A 467 -6.08 14.45 -7.97
C ILE A 467 -5.75 14.02 -6.54
N GLY A 468 -6.79 13.86 -5.73
CA GLY A 468 -6.66 13.46 -4.33
C GLY A 468 -6.91 11.96 -4.14
N PHE A 469 -6.03 11.30 -3.39
CA PHE A 469 -6.20 9.92 -2.94
C PHE A 469 -6.16 9.85 -1.41
N GLN A 470 -6.53 8.71 -0.83
CA GLN A 470 -6.57 8.56 0.62
C GLN A 470 -5.18 8.49 1.26
N ILE A 471 -4.23 7.80 0.63
CA ILE A 471 -2.89 7.55 1.18
C ILE A 471 -1.82 7.69 0.10
N GLN A 472 -0.59 7.95 0.53
CA GLN A 472 0.57 8.11 -0.36
C GLN A 472 0.80 6.90 -1.29
N ALA A 473 0.54 5.68 -0.81
CA ALA A 473 0.70 4.48 -1.63
C ALA A 473 -0.22 4.48 -2.86
N HIS A 474 -1.45 5.01 -2.74
CA HIS A 474 -2.36 5.14 -3.88
C HIS A 474 -1.87 6.20 -4.88
N CYS A 475 -1.26 7.29 -4.39
CA CYS A 475 -0.63 8.29 -5.26
C CYS A 475 0.52 7.68 -6.08
N ASN A 476 1.38 6.91 -5.41
CA ASN A 476 2.50 6.23 -6.07
C ASN A 476 2.01 5.24 -7.13
N ASN A 477 1.04 4.40 -6.76
CA ASN A 477 0.44 3.44 -7.70
C ASN A 477 -0.22 4.13 -8.90
N PHE A 478 -0.87 5.27 -8.69
CA PHE A 478 -1.46 6.06 -9.77
C PHE A 478 -0.40 6.59 -10.72
N LEU A 479 0.66 7.20 -10.20
CA LEU A 479 1.77 7.70 -11.02
C LEU A 479 2.45 6.57 -11.79
N ASP A 480 2.65 5.41 -11.19
CA ASP A 480 3.22 4.24 -11.86
C ASP A 480 2.27 3.68 -12.94
N THR A 481 0.95 3.76 -12.71
CA THR A 481 -0.05 3.37 -13.72
C THR A 481 -0.02 4.32 -14.92
N VAL A 482 0.05 5.63 -14.65
CA VAL A 482 0.14 6.66 -15.70
C VAL A 482 1.42 6.52 -16.52
N ASP A 483 2.56 6.30 -15.85
CA ASP A 483 3.88 6.13 -16.50
C ASP A 483 3.90 4.98 -17.53
N GLN A 484 3.16 3.91 -17.22
CA GLN A 484 3.10 2.73 -18.09
C GLN A 484 2.04 2.81 -19.19
N ALA A 485 0.96 3.56 -18.99
CA ALA A 485 -0.21 3.51 -19.85
C ALA A 485 -0.36 4.73 -20.78
N VAL A 486 0.28 5.86 -20.44
CA VAL A 486 0.02 7.15 -21.09
C VAL A 486 1.34 7.88 -21.36
N GLU A 487 1.51 8.40 -22.57
CA GLU A 487 2.66 9.25 -22.88
C GLU A 487 2.52 10.61 -22.19
N CYS A 488 3.40 10.87 -21.21
CA CYS A 488 3.41 12.08 -20.39
C CYS A 488 4.77 12.28 -19.71
N ARG A 489 4.97 13.44 -19.09
CA ARG A 489 6.14 13.70 -18.23
C ARG A 489 5.71 13.64 -16.78
N ILE A 490 6.32 12.76 -16.00
CA ILE A 490 6.08 12.64 -14.56
C ILE A 490 7.16 13.38 -13.78
N GLU A 491 6.74 14.31 -12.95
CA GLU A 491 7.57 15.04 -12.00
C GLU A 491 7.44 14.39 -10.61
N ARG A 492 8.21 13.34 -10.37
CA ARG A 492 8.07 12.50 -9.16
C ARG A 492 8.33 13.26 -7.87
N GLU A 493 9.22 14.25 -7.87
CA GLU A 493 9.51 15.09 -6.70
C GLU A 493 8.32 15.96 -6.30
N GLN A 494 7.54 16.41 -7.28
CA GLN A 494 6.36 17.25 -7.08
C GLN A 494 5.05 16.45 -7.04
N PHE A 495 5.11 15.12 -7.29
CA PHE A 495 3.95 14.27 -7.48
C PHE A 495 2.99 14.89 -8.51
N ALA A 496 3.50 15.22 -9.68
CA ALA A 496 2.74 15.85 -10.74
C ALA A 496 2.95 15.15 -12.09
N VAL A 497 1.94 15.24 -12.93
CA VAL A 497 1.94 14.71 -14.31
C VAL A 497 1.72 15.87 -15.27
N ASN A 498 2.66 16.10 -16.17
CA ASN A 498 2.49 17.05 -17.25
C ASN A 498 2.12 16.30 -18.53
N ARG A 499 0.91 16.53 -19.02
CA ARG A 499 0.40 15.93 -20.24
C ARG A 499 -0.17 17.00 -21.15
N LEU A 500 0.33 17.09 -22.39
CA LEU A 500 -0.11 18.07 -23.39
C LEU A 500 -0.12 19.53 -22.88
N GLY A 501 0.81 19.85 -21.96
CA GLY A 501 0.92 21.19 -21.37
C GLY A 501 0.03 21.45 -20.16
N HIS A 502 -0.84 20.49 -19.77
CA HIS A 502 -1.62 20.54 -18.54
C HIS A 502 -0.88 19.82 -17.41
N LEU A 503 -0.81 20.46 -16.25
CA LEU A 503 -0.19 19.93 -15.04
C LEU A 503 -1.26 19.43 -14.07
N ALA A 504 -1.31 18.13 -13.87
CA ALA A 504 -2.15 17.48 -12.86
C ALA A 504 -1.31 17.13 -11.62
N VAL A 505 -1.65 17.69 -10.46
CA VAL A 505 -0.95 17.44 -9.20
C VAL A 505 -1.66 16.31 -8.45
N VAL A 506 -0.89 15.36 -7.91
CA VAL A 506 -1.40 14.18 -7.20
C VAL A 506 -1.06 14.28 -5.71
N ARG A 507 -2.04 14.18 -4.82
CA ARG A 507 -1.84 14.37 -3.37
C ARG A 507 -2.54 13.33 -2.51
N PRO A 508 -1.92 12.91 -1.40
CA PRO A 508 -2.62 12.18 -0.35
C PRO A 508 -3.49 13.15 0.47
N CYS A 509 -4.78 12.91 0.49
CA CYS A 509 -5.77 13.72 1.19
C CYS A 509 -6.65 12.79 2.04
N PRO A 510 -6.17 12.28 3.19
CA PRO A 510 -6.92 11.30 3.99
C PRO A 510 -8.23 11.90 4.53
N ILE A 511 -9.37 11.40 4.06
CA ILE A 511 -10.67 11.85 4.53
C ILE A 511 -10.93 11.45 5.98
N SER A 512 -11.70 12.22 6.71
CA SER A 512 -11.99 11.97 8.11
C SER A 512 -13.48 12.17 8.45
N VAL A 513 -13.78 12.21 9.73
CA VAL A 513 -15.13 12.43 10.27
C VAL A 513 -15.20 13.75 11.05
N ALA A 514 -16.41 14.25 11.26
CA ALA A 514 -16.61 15.35 12.17
C ALA A 514 -16.29 14.89 13.60
N PHE A 515 -15.49 15.68 14.32
CA PHE A 515 -15.22 15.42 15.73
C PHE A 515 -16.26 16.14 16.57
N PRO A 516 -16.95 15.46 17.51
CA PRO A 516 -18.01 16.08 18.33
C PRO A 516 -17.49 17.29 19.10
N SER A 517 -18.17 18.41 19.01
CA SER A 517 -17.88 19.58 19.85
C SER A 517 -18.33 19.30 21.30
N ALA A 518 -17.70 19.97 22.27
CA ALA A 518 -18.09 19.86 23.67
C ALA A 518 -19.60 20.17 23.87
N ARG A 519 -20.18 21.07 23.08
CA ARG A 519 -21.59 21.43 23.12
C ARG A 519 -22.51 20.32 22.64
N SER A 520 -22.15 19.60 21.56
CA SER A 520 -22.95 18.50 21.04
C SER A 520 -22.95 17.26 21.96
N LEU A 521 -21.96 17.16 22.84
CA LEU A 521 -21.92 16.10 23.87
C LEU A 521 -22.93 16.33 25.00
N PHE A 522 -23.32 17.59 25.25
CA PHE A 522 -24.34 17.94 26.26
C PHE A 522 -25.78 17.88 25.71
N ASP A 523 -25.97 18.01 24.40
CA ASP A 523 -27.29 17.99 23.76
C ASP A 523 -27.78 16.55 23.44
N ALA A 524 -26.95 15.53 23.61
CA ALA A 524 -27.38 14.14 23.47
C ALA A 524 -28.32 13.76 24.64
N PRO A 525 -29.55 13.28 24.39
CA PRO A 525 -30.48 12.94 25.44
C PRO A 525 -29.93 11.82 26.32
N THR A 526 -29.49 12.19 27.53
CA THR A 526 -28.89 11.30 28.55
C THR A 526 -29.88 10.38 29.25
N LYS A 527 -31.14 10.33 28.82
CA LYS A 527 -32.15 9.50 29.47
C LYS A 527 -32.57 8.34 28.56
N ASN A 528 -32.28 7.12 28.99
CA ASN A 528 -32.78 5.80 28.55
C ASN A 528 -31.96 4.97 27.55
N HIS A 529 -30.62 5.13 27.45
CA HIS A 529 -29.84 4.31 26.51
C HIS A 529 -29.35 2.95 27.05
N THR A 530 -29.41 2.69 28.37
CA THR A 530 -29.18 1.36 28.93
C THR A 530 -30.25 0.34 28.49
N ASN A 531 -31.43 0.81 28.04
CA ASN A 531 -32.48 -0.06 27.54
C ASN A 531 -32.30 -0.50 26.06
N SER A 532 -31.41 0.11 25.28
CA SER A 532 -31.28 -0.26 23.85
C SER A 532 -30.52 -1.57 23.62
N LEU A 533 -29.52 -1.86 24.45
CA LEU A 533 -28.81 -3.17 24.43
C LEU A 533 -29.65 -4.27 25.08
N GLY A 534 -30.33 -3.96 26.20
CA GLY A 534 -31.30 -4.86 26.82
C GLY A 534 -32.55 -5.10 25.96
N ALA A 535 -33.01 -4.08 25.21
CA ALA A 535 -34.10 -4.23 24.26
C ALA A 535 -33.69 -5.10 23.04
N ALA A 536 -32.40 -5.16 22.71
CA ALA A 536 -31.85 -6.09 21.72
C ALA A 536 -31.61 -7.50 22.26
N GLY A 537 -31.93 -7.79 23.53
CA GLY A 537 -31.76 -9.11 24.15
C GLY A 537 -30.29 -9.52 24.32
N ILE A 538 -29.38 -8.56 24.46
CA ILE A 538 -27.93 -8.83 24.56
C ILE A 538 -27.54 -8.93 26.03
N GLU A 539 -27.41 -10.16 26.50
CA GLU A 539 -26.98 -10.49 27.86
C GLU A 539 -25.55 -11.02 27.85
N ALA A 540 -24.58 -10.15 27.54
CA ALA A 540 -23.16 -10.54 27.60
C ALA A 540 -22.35 -9.51 28.40
N ARG A 541 -21.34 -9.98 29.10
CA ARG A 541 -20.42 -9.13 29.87
C ARG A 541 -19.59 -8.24 28.96
N TYR A 542 -19.19 -8.78 27.83
CA TYR A 542 -18.39 -8.09 26.82
C TYR A 542 -19.10 -8.16 25.48
N PHE A 543 -19.04 -7.08 24.72
CA PHE A 543 -19.44 -7.15 23.34
C PHE A 543 -18.46 -6.45 22.41
N GLY A 544 -18.25 -7.08 21.25
CA GLY A 544 -17.57 -6.52 20.12
C GLY A 544 -18.59 -6.07 19.08
N MET A 545 -18.21 -5.12 18.24
CA MET A 545 -19.05 -4.67 17.17
C MET A 545 -18.32 -4.51 15.85
N GLY A 546 -19.09 -4.58 14.76
CA GLY A 546 -18.68 -4.19 13.41
C GLY A 546 -19.82 -3.46 12.72
N VAL A 547 -19.51 -2.46 11.94
CA VAL A 547 -20.46 -1.70 11.15
C VAL A 547 -19.96 -1.61 9.72
N ASP A 548 -20.70 -2.14 8.76
CA ASP A 548 -20.32 -2.08 7.35
C ASP A 548 -21.57 -2.13 6.46
N ARG A 549 -21.42 -1.71 5.23
CA ARG A 549 -22.30 -2.22 4.17
C ARG A 549 -21.92 -3.69 3.94
N VAL A 550 -22.88 -4.54 3.59
CA VAL A 550 -22.58 -5.91 3.19
C VAL A 550 -21.89 -5.87 1.82
N ASP A 551 -20.58 -5.89 1.86
CA ASP A 551 -19.67 -5.77 0.70
C ASP A 551 -18.49 -6.74 0.91
N TYR A 552 -18.11 -7.47 -0.13
CA TYR A 552 -17.05 -8.48 -0.07
C TYR A 552 -15.67 -7.89 0.28
N THR A 553 -15.49 -6.58 0.14
CA THR A 553 -14.26 -5.90 0.55
C THR A 553 -14.15 -5.72 2.06
N LYS A 554 -15.21 -5.90 2.82
CA LYS A 554 -15.28 -5.60 4.26
C LYS A 554 -14.85 -6.75 5.18
N GLY A 555 -14.69 -7.98 4.65
CA GLY A 555 -14.21 -9.13 5.40
C GLY A 555 -15.16 -9.52 6.55
N ILE A 556 -16.48 -9.46 6.32
CA ILE A 556 -17.47 -9.85 7.33
C ILE A 556 -17.41 -11.36 7.62
N PRO A 557 -17.35 -12.27 6.64
CA PRO A 557 -17.18 -13.68 6.90
C PRO A 557 -15.88 -14.01 7.66
N GLU A 558 -14.76 -13.36 7.30
CA GLU A 558 -13.47 -13.51 7.99
C GLU A 558 -13.57 -13.06 9.44
N ARG A 559 -14.28 -11.97 9.69
CA ARG A 559 -14.57 -11.46 11.04
C ARG A 559 -15.34 -12.46 11.88
N PHE A 560 -16.37 -13.06 11.29
CA PHE A 560 -17.17 -14.08 11.98
C PHE A 560 -16.35 -15.34 12.30
N ARG A 561 -15.52 -15.80 11.36
CA ARG A 561 -14.56 -16.89 11.58
C ARG A 561 -13.55 -16.55 12.68
N GLY A 562 -13.11 -15.29 12.75
CA GLY A 562 -12.26 -14.80 13.83
C GLY A 562 -12.94 -14.89 15.21
N VAL A 563 -14.24 -14.54 15.28
CA VAL A 563 -15.05 -14.70 16.51
C VAL A 563 -15.26 -16.19 16.84
N GLU A 564 -15.56 -17.02 15.87
CA GLU A 564 -15.65 -18.48 16.04
C GLU A 564 -14.35 -19.03 16.64
N ARG A 565 -13.22 -18.70 16.01
CA ARG A 565 -11.90 -19.15 16.41
C ARG A 565 -11.52 -18.66 17.82
N PHE A 566 -11.89 -17.44 18.16
CA PHE A 566 -11.73 -16.90 19.50
C PHE A 566 -12.49 -17.74 20.54
N LEU A 567 -13.75 -18.13 20.29
CA LEU A 567 -14.54 -18.95 21.18
C LEU A 567 -14.07 -20.42 21.24
N GLU A 568 -13.38 -20.90 20.22
CA GLU A 568 -12.69 -22.20 20.23
C GLU A 568 -11.46 -22.16 21.11
N MET A 569 -10.57 -21.19 20.87
CA MET A 569 -9.29 -21.07 21.58
C MET A 569 -9.47 -20.67 23.05
N TYR A 570 -10.51 -19.89 23.34
CA TYR A 570 -10.75 -19.33 24.66
C TYR A 570 -12.18 -19.64 25.18
N PRO A 571 -12.48 -20.89 25.54
CA PRO A 571 -13.82 -21.30 25.93
C PRO A 571 -14.40 -20.55 27.16
N ALA A 572 -13.55 -19.94 28.00
CA ALA A 572 -13.96 -19.11 29.14
C ALA A 572 -14.81 -17.89 28.74
N TYR A 573 -14.70 -17.45 27.47
CA TYR A 573 -15.50 -16.32 26.96
C TYR A 573 -16.85 -16.72 26.38
N ARG A 574 -17.15 -18.01 26.28
CA ARG A 574 -18.49 -18.50 25.92
C ARG A 574 -19.50 -18.00 26.94
N GLN A 575 -20.64 -17.51 26.48
CA GLN A 575 -21.69 -16.83 27.24
C GLN A 575 -21.25 -15.46 27.83
N GLN A 576 -19.99 -15.06 27.72
CA GLN A 576 -19.52 -13.77 28.22
C GLN A 576 -19.26 -12.75 27.12
N PHE A 577 -19.02 -13.18 25.90
CA PHE A 577 -18.74 -12.31 24.76
C PHE A 577 -19.80 -12.50 23.66
N THR A 578 -20.29 -11.41 23.13
CA THR A 578 -21.19 -11.38 21.97
C THR A 578 -20.65 -10.39 20.94
N PHE A 579 -20.75 -10.74 19.67
CA PHE A 579 -20.39 -9.88 18.57
C PHE A 579 -21.64 -9.39 17.83
N ILE A 580 -21.73 -8.08 17.64
CA ILE A 580 -22.83 -7.42 16.94
C ILE A 580 -22.32 -6.91 15.60
N GLN A 581 -22.86 -7.44 14.50
CA GLN A 581 -22.57 -6.96 13.18
C GLN A 581 -23.79 -6.17 12.65
N ILE A 582 -23.61 -4.89 12.41
CA ILE A 582 -24.56 -4.07 11.66
C ILE A 582 -24.13 -4.11 10.20
N GLY A 583 -24.95 -4.72 9.36
CA GLY A 583 -24.68 -4.99 7.95
C GLY A 583 -25.72 -4.39 7.03
N ALA A 584 -25.56 -3.13 6.60
CA ALA A 584 -26.51 -2.50 5.68
C ALA A 584 -26.45 -3.18 4.29
N PRO A 585 -27.57 -3.62 3.71
CA PRO A 585 -27.61 -4.12 2.34
C PRO A 585 -27.02 -3.11 1.35
N SER A 586 -26.28 -3.57 0.36
CA SER A 586 -25.65 -2.74 -0.64
C SER A 586 -25.73 -3.39 -2.01
N ARG A 587 -26.02 -2.59 -3.05
CA ARG A 587 -26.00 -3.02 -4.46
C ARG A 587 -26.74 -4.33 -4.70
N THR A 588 -27.95 -4.44 -4.14
CA THR A 588 -28.76 -5.65 -4.11
C THR A 588 -29.15 -6.19 -5.49
N ASP A 589 -29.03 -5.39 -6.53
CA ASP A 589 -29.25 -5.81 -7.92
C ASP A 589 -28.06 -6.56 -8.53
N ILE A 590 -26.89 -6.53 -7.87
CA ILE A 590 -25.69 -7.26 -8.31
C ILE A 590 -25.66 -8.64 -7.63
N ARG A 591 -25.62 -9.70 -8.43
CA ARG A 591 -25.66 -11.09 -7.99
C ARG A 591 -24.63 -11.41 -6.89
N ARG A 592 -23.39 -10.95 -7.03
CA ARG A 592 -22.32 -11.21 -6.03
C ARG A 592 -22.68 -10.65 -4.65
N TYR A 593 -23.36 -9.51 -4.58
CA TYR A 593 -23.79 -8.93 -3.30
C TYR A 593 -24.99 -9.67 -2.69
N GLN A 594 -25.89 -10.20 -3.51
CA GLN A 594 -26.96 -11.10 -3.04
C GLN A 594 -26.38 -12.39 -2.46
N GLU A 595 -25.44 -13.02 -3.18
CA GLU A 595 -24.74 -14.21 -2.72
C GLU A 595 -24.01 -13.97 -1.40
N LEU A 596 -23.33 -12.82 -1.28
CA LEU A 596 -22.64 -12.44 -0.06
C LEU A 596 -23.58 -12.24 1.13
N MET A 597 -24.76 -11.64 0.92
CA MET A 597 -25.74 -11.50 2.00
C MET A 597 -26.13 -12.88 2.56
N VAL A 598 -26.45 -13.82 1.67
CA VAL A 598 -26.76 -15.19 2.06
C VAL A 598 -25.58 -15.89 2.75
N GLU A 599 -24.34 -15.65 2.27
CA GLU A 599 -23.11 -16.18 2.88
C GLU A 599 -22.95 -15.66 4.32
N VAL A 600 -23.11 -14.34 4.52
CA VAL A 600 -22.97 -13.68 5.84
C VAL A 600 -24.02 -14.20 6.83
N GLU A 601 -25.29 -14.27 6.41
CA GLU A 601 -26.36 -14.81 7.24
C GLU A 601 -26.15 -16.27 7.60
N SER A 602 -25.80 -17.09 6.60
CA SER A 602 -25.55 -18.52 6.78
C SER A 602 -24.35 -18.78 7.71
N GLU A 603 -23.30 -17.97 7.61
CA GLU A 603 -22.10 -18.09 8.45
C GLU A 603 -22.40 -17.68 9.90
N ALA A 604 -23.15 -16.61 10.12
CA ALA A 604 -23.62 -16.22 11.45
C ALA A 604 -24.47 -17.32 12.07
N ASP A 605 -25.43 -17.89 11.32
CA ASP A 605 -26.30 -18.97 11.77
C ASP A 605 -25.54 -20.27 12.04
N ARG A 606 -24.54 -20.60 11.23
CA ARG A 606 -23.67 -21.76 11.41
C ARG A 606 -22.93 -21.67 12.75
N ILE A 607 -22.32 -20.51 13.03
CA ILE A 607 -21.56 -20.26 14.24
C ILE A 607 -22.51 -20.22 15.46
N ASN A 608 -23.66 -19.57 15.32
CA ASN A 608 -24.67 -19.53 16.37
C ASN A 608 -25.15 -20.95 16.75
N ARG A 609 -25.51 -21.78 15.77
CA ARG A 609 -25.89 -23.21 16.04
C ARG A 609 -24.83 -23.99 16.78
N ARG A 610 -23.56 -23.69 16.57
CA ARG A 610 -22.42 -24.37 17.20
C ARG A 610 -22.24 -23.99 18.68
N PHE A 611 -22.44 -22.71 19.02
CA PHE A 611 -22.05 -22.19 20.32
C PHE A 611 -23.20 -21.66 21.18
N GLN A 612 -24.36 -21.34 20.61
CA GLN A 612 -25.44 -20.74 21.38
C GLN A 612 -25.89 -21.63 22.55
N THR A 613 -26.25 -21.00 23.68
CA THR A 613 -26.70 -21.68 24.87
C THR A 613 -27.77 -20.82 25.56
N GLY A 614 -28.99 -21.35 25.73
CA GLY A 614 -30.12 -20.57 26.23
C GLY A 614 -30.46 -19.38 25.34
N SER A 615 -30.54 -18.21 25.93
CA SER A 615 -30.76 -16.92 25.20
C SER A 615 -29.50 -16.34 24.54
N TRP A 616 -28.29 -16.78 24.99
CA TRP A 616 -27.05 -16.24 24.49
C TRP A 616 -26.70 -16.74 23.09
N LYS A 617 -26.33 -15.79 22.21
CA LYS A 617 -25.79 -16.04 20.87
C LYS A 617 -24.42 -15.36 20.72
N PRO A 618 -23.43 -16.04 20.11
CA PRO A 618 -22.12 -15.42 19.85
C PRO A 618 -22.18 -14.28 18.82
N ILE A 619 -23.05 -14.35 17.83
CA ILE A 619 -23.15 -13.36 16.76
C ILE A 619 -24.60 -12.87 16.61
N HIS A 620 -24.78 -11.56 16.71
CA HIS A 620 -26.03 -10.89 16.33
C HIS A 620 -25.80 -10.12 15.04
N PHE A 621 -26.42 -10.60 13.97
CA PHE A 621 -26.39 -9.92 12.67
C PHE A 621 -27.64 -9.06 12.48
N ILE A 622 -27.44 -7.75 12.26
CA ILE A 622 -28.50 -6.77 11.99
C ILE A 622 -28.40 -6.42 10.51
N GLY A 623 -29.19 -7.11 9.68
CA GLY A 623 -29.17 -7.06 8.21
C GLY A 623 -29.91 -5.86 7.59
N HIS A 624 -29.96 -4.71 8.26
CA HIS A 624 -30.60 -3.49 7.73
C HIS A 624 -29.84 -2.23 8.12
N SER A 625 -30.12 -1.14 7.42
CA SER A 625 -29.51 0.16 7.69
C SER A 625 -30.00 0.75 8.99
N LEU A 626 -29.09 1.24 9.81
CA LEU A 626 -29.36 2.06 10.98
C LEU A 626 -28.87 3.49 10.73
N SER A 627 -29.57 4.47 11.27
CA SER A 627 -29.10 5.85 11.25
C SER A 627 -27.89 6.04 12.17
N HIS A 628 -27.12 7.10 11.95
CA HIS A 628 -25.96 7.42 12.80
C HIS A 628 -26.34 7.54 14.29
N ALA A 629 -27.49 8.16 14.57
CA ALA A 629 -28.01 8.27 15.95
C ALA A 629 -28.33 6.89 16.58
N GLN A 630 -28.78 5.93 15.78
CA GLN A 630 -29.05 4.56 16.25
C GLN A 630 -27.78 3.74 16.46
N ILE A 631 -26.71 4.03 15.71
CA ILE A 631 -25.42 3.33 15.84
C ILE A 631 -24.61 3.87 17.03
N GLN A 632 -24.72 5.15 17.35
CA GLN A 632 -23.94 5.81 18.41
C GLN A 632 -23.95 5.07 19.77
N PRO A 633 -25.07 4.55 20.29
CA PRO A 633 -25.06 3.77 21.54
C PRO A 633 -24.19 2.52 21.47
N TYR A 634 -24.13 1.85 20.31
CA TYR A 634 -23.25 0.68 20.13
C TYR A 634 -21.80 1.09 20.19
N TYR A 635 -21.39 2.17 19.50
CA TYR A 635 -20.00 2.67 19.58
C TYR A 635 -19.60 3.01 21.02
N ARG A 636 -20.46 3.68 21.77
CA ARG A 636 -20.15 4.12 23.15
C ARG A 636 -19.99 2.98 24.15
N HIS A 637 -20.67 1.87 23.95
CA HIS A 637 -20.68 0.76 24.91
C HIS A 637 -19.81 -0.42 24.47
N ALA A 638 -19.36 -0.49 23.22
CA ALA A 638 -18.57 -1.60 22.74
C ALA A 638 -17.20 -1.70 23.45
N ASN A 639 -16.86 -2.91 23.89
CA ASN A 639 -15.52 -3.20 24.38
C ASN A 639 -14.51 -3.25 23.23
N LEU A 640 -14.95 -3.77 22.06
CA LEU A 640 -14.14 -3.90 20.86
C LEU A 640 -14.89 -3.38 19.65
N CYS A 641 -14.19 -2.68 18.76
CA CYS A 641 -14.67 -2.44 17.40
C CYS A 641 -13.74 -3.15 16.42
N LEU A 642 -14.29 -4.03 15.57
CA LEU A 642 -13.54 -4.82 14.60
C LEU A 642 -13.77 -4.27 13.19
N VAL A 643 -12.72 -3.77 12.58
CA VAL A 643 -12.69 -3.28 11.19
C VAL A 643 -11.71 -4.16 10.41
N THR A 644 -12.24 -5.21 9.79
CA THR A 644 -11.44 -6.27 9.14
C THR A 644 -11.52 -6.22 7.62
N SER A 645 -11.63 -5.00 7.05
CA SER A 645 -11.70 -4.85 5.60
C SER A 645 -10.55 -5.56 4.91
N LEU A 646 -10.85 -6.32 3.86
CA LEU A 646 -9.85 -7.01 3.03
C LEU A 646 -9.05 -6.00 2.20
N HIS A 647 -9.71 -4.91 1.77
CA HIS A 647 -9.11 -3.74 1.18
C HIS A 647 -10.09 -2.57 1.25
N ASP A 648 -9.63 -1.40 1.66
CA ASP A 648 -10.47 -0.21 1.81
C ASP A 648 -9.66 1.07 1.60
N GLY A 649 -10.23 2.09 0.98
CA GLY A 649 -9.58 3.37 0.76
C GLY A 649 -9.20 4.06 2.06
N MET A 650 -10.15 4.20 2.98
CA MET A 650 -9.95 4.81 4.31
C MET A 650 -10.55 3.95 5.42
N ASN A 651 -11.84 3.73 5.43
CA ASN A 651 -12.73 3.21 6.46
C ASN A 651 -13.05 4.24 7.56
N LEU A 652 -14.16 4.94 7.37
CA LEU A 652 -14.61 5.96 8.32
C LEU A 652 -15.17 5.39 9.62
N VAL A 653 -15.68 4.15 9.63
CA VAL A 653 -16.21 3.48 10.83
C VAL A 653 -15.19 3.42 11.94
N SER A 654 -13.91 3.15 11.62
CA SER A 654 -12.82 3.17 12.60
C SER A 654 -12.65 4.54 13.25
N LYS A 655 -12.77 5.63 12.48
CA LYS A 655 -12.69 7.01 12.97
C LYS A 655 -13.95 7.42 13.73
N GLU A 656 -15.13 6.98 13.29
CA GLU A 656 -16.41 7.19 13.98
C GLU A 656 -16.41 6.53 15.36
N PHE A 657 -15.94 5.28 15.46
CA PHE A 657 -15.78 4.60 16.73
C PHE A 657 -14.86 5.40 17.67
N VAL A 658 -13.67 5.77 17.22
CA VAL A 658 -12.70 6.55 18.00
C VAL A 658 -13.29 7.90 18.43
N ALA A 659 -13.96 8.62 17.53
CA ALA A 659 -14.59 9.91 17.86
C ALA A 659 -15.70 9.77 18.91
N SER A 660 -16.40 8.64 18.91
CA SER A 660 -17.55 8.37 19.82
C SER A 660 -17.14 7.97 21.24
N ARG A 661 -15.85 7.65 21.48
CA ARG A 661 -15.34 7.16 22.79
C ARG A 661 -14.90 8.30 23.69
N ASP A 662 -15.84 9.09 24.16
CA ASP A 662 -15.58 10.20 25.09
C ASP A 662 -15.09 9.72 26.47
N ASP A 663 -15.37 8.45 26.84
CA ASP A 663 -14.86 7.75 28.00
C ASP A 663 -13.41 7.24 27.86
N GLU A 664 -12.80 7.45 26.70
CA GLU A 664 -11.45 6.96 26.33
C GLU A 664 -11.26 5.45 26.52
N SER A 665 -12.34 4.66 26.52
CA SER A 665 -12.28 3.21 26.70
C SER A 665 -12.58 2.46 25.40
N GLY A 666 -12.48 1.11 25.43
CA GLY A 666 -12.67 0.26 24.26
C GLY A 666 -11.44 0.17 23.38
N VAL A 667 -11.38 -0.87 22.57
CA VAL A 667 -10.22 -1.19 21.73
C VAL A 667 -10.65 -1.30 20.27
N LEU A 668 -9.91 -0.65 19.38
CA LEU A 668 -10.06 -0.78 17.94
C LEU A 668 -9.13 -1.89 17.43
N ILE A 669 -9.69 -2.88 16.75
CA ILE A 669 -8.97 -3.90 15.99
C ILE A 669 -9.13 -3.55 14.52
N LEU A 670 -8.03 -3.28 13.84
CA LEU A 670 -8.03 -2.63 12.52
C LEU A 670 -7.17 -3.40 11.51
N SER A 671 -7.72 -3.62 10.33
CA SER A 671 -7.01 -4.22 9.21
C SER A 671 -5.90 -3.29 8.69
N PRO A 672 -4.68 -3.81 8.40
CA PRO A 672 -3.61 -3.05 7.76
C PRO A 672 -3.95 -2.61 6.34
N PHE A 673 -5.00 -3.17 5.74
CA PHE A 673 -5.43 -2.90 4.37
C PHE A 673 -6.47 -1.76 4.27
N THR A 674 -6.63 -0.99 5.34
CA THR A 674 -7.42 0.24 5.36
C THR A 674 -6.51 1.46 5.37
N GLY A 675 -6.90 2.56 4.73
CA GLY A 675 -6.18 3.83 4.84
C GLY A 675 -6.08 4.33 6.28
N ALA A 676 -7.12 4.10 7.08
CA ALA A 676 -7.17 4.49 8.49
C ALA A 676 -6.06 3.88 9.34
N SER A 677 -5.53 2.71 8.97
CA SER A 677 -4.41 2.06 9.68
C SER A 677 -3.11 2.88 9.65
N ARG A 678 -3.00 3.81 8.70
CA ARG A 678 -1.84 4.72 8.60
C ARG A 678 -1.90 5.89 9.58
N GLU A 679 -3.10 6.22 10.05
CA GLU A 679 -3.33 7.30 11.00
C GLU A 679 -3.60 6.78 12.43
N LEU A 680 -4.38 5.71 12.55
CA LEU A 680 -4.76 5.11 13.84
C LEU A 680 -3.78 4.00 14.26
N THR A 681 -2.52 4.35 14.40
CA THR A 681 -1.42 3.41 14.67
C THR A 681 -1.46 2.78 16.07
N ASP A 682 -2.22 3.37 17.01
CA ASP A 682 -2.45 2.83 18.35
C ASP A 682 -3.56 1.74 18.39
N ALA A 683 -4.23 1.44 17.26
CA ALA A 683 -5.13 0.30 17.13
C ALA A 683 -4.37 -1.03 17.19
N LEU A 684 -5.07 -2.12 17.47
CA LEU A 684 -4.52 -3.47 17.29
C LEU A 684 -4.59 -3.79 15.80
N ILE A 685 -3.45 -3.73 15.12
CA ILE A 685 -3.37 -3.98 13.67
C ILE A 685 -3.26 -5.48 13.43
N VAL A 686 -4.22 -6.04 12.68
CA VAL A 686 -4.28 -7.48 12.40
C VAL A 686 -4.73 -7.76 10.96
N SER A 687 -4.07 -8.71 10.31
CA SER A 687 -4.48 -9.17 8.99
C SER A 687 -5.80 -9.95 9.07
N PRO A 688 -6.85 -9.58 8.33
CA PRO A 688 -8.10 -10.33 8.30
C PRO A 688 -7.97 -11.73 7.69
N TYR A 689 -6.89 -12.02 6.99
CA TYR A 689 -6.59 -13.34 6.43
C TYR A 689 -5.97 -14.30 7.45
N ASP A 690 -5.51 -13.80 8.59
CA ASP A 690 -4.98 -14.61 9.70
C ASP A 690 -6.03 -14.70 10.81
N ILE A 691 -6.83 -15.76 10.74
CA ILE A 691 -7.95 -15.99 11.66
C ILE A 691 -7.47 -16.23 13.10
N ASP A 692 -6.33 -16.89 13.28
CA ASP A 692 -5.74 -17.12 14.61
C ASP A 692 -5.22 -15.83 15.23
N ALA A 693 -4.56 -14.99 14.45
CA ALA A 693 -4.13 -13.67 14.91
C ALA A 693 -5.32 -12.76 15.24
N LEU A 694 -6.41 -12.83 14.46
CA LEU A 694 -7.64 -12.08 14.74
C LEU A 694 -8.27 -12.56 16.06
N ALA A 695 -8.36 -13.86 16.30
CA ALA A 695 -8.85 -14.44 17.55
C ALA A 695 -8.00 -14.01 18.77
N ASN A 696 -6.67 -14.03 18.62
CA ASN A 696 -5.73 -13.55 19.63
C ASN A 696 -5.88 -12.05 19.89
N SER A 697 -6.15 -11.25 18.85
CA SER A 697 -6.36 -9.79 18.98
C SER A 697 -7.66 -9.47 19.71
N ILE A 698 -8.73 -10.25 19.52
CA ILE A 698 -9.98 -10.14 20.28
C ILE A 698 -9.67 -10.36 21.76
N ARG A 699 -8.98 -11.45 22.13
CA ARG A 699 -8.57 -11.71 23.49
C ARG A 699 -7.71 -10.58 24.06
N ALA A 700 -6.66 -10.20 23.35
CA ALA A 700 -5.76 -9.14 23.79
C ALA A 700 -6.48 -7.81 24.06
N GLY A 701 -7.47 -7.48 23.22
CA GLY A 701 -8.30 -6.29 23.40
C GLY A 701 -9.21 -6.37 24.64
N LEU A 702 -9.79 -7.54 24.93
CA LEU A 702 -10.64 -7.75 26.11
C LEU A 702 -9.83 -7.78 27.41
N GLU A 703 -8.61 -8.31 27.39
CA GLU A 703 -7.71 -8.40 28.53
C GLU A 703 -6.82 -7.16 28.71
N MET A 704 -6.88 -6.20 27.79
CA MET A 704 -6.05 -5.00 27.82
C MET A 704 -6.35 -4.18 29.07
N PRO A 705 -5.30 -3.82 29.89
CA PRO A 705 -5.48 -2.96 31.05
C PRO A 705 -6.15 -1.63 30.68
N ARG A 706 -7.04 -1.13 31.56
CA ARG A 706 -7.80 0.09 31.31
C ARG A 706 -6.92 1.31 31.01
N GLU A 707 -5.80 1.43 31.72
CA GLU A 707 -4.84 2.51 31.51
C GLU A 707 -4.23 2.48 30.09
N GLU A 708 -3.95 1.29 29.57
CA GLU A 708 -3.46 1.10 28.22
C GLU A 708 -4.54 1.41 27.17
N GLN A 709 -5.80 0.96 27.41
CA GLN A 709 -6.92 1.31 26.56
C GLN A 709 -7.08 2.83 26.48
N GLN A 710 -7.07 3.52 27.63
CA GLN A 710 -7.21 4.98 27.69
C GLN A 710 -6.05 5.69 26.99
N ARG A 711 -4.82 5.24 27.20
CA ARG A 711 -3.65 5.83 26.54
C ARG A 711 -3.75 5.73 25.03
N ARG A 712 -4.09 4.55 24.50
CA ARG A 712 -4.25 4.31 23.05
C ARG A 712 -5.42 5.10 22.48
N MET A 713 -6.58 5.03 23.12
CA MET A 713 -7.77 5.71 22.67
C MET A 713 -7.58 7.22 22.64
N ARG A 714 -6.95 7.79 23.66
CA ARG A 714 -6.64 9.24 23.72
C ARG A 714 -5.80 9.69 22.54
N ARG A 715 -4.73 8.96 22.19
CA ARG A 715 -3.88 9.30 21.04
C ARG A 715 -4.65 9.20 19.71
N MET A 716 -5.42 8.15 19.52
CA MET A 716 -6.27 8.02 18.33
C MET A 716 -7.31 9.13 18.25
N ARG A 717 -7.93 9.51 19.37
CA ARG A 717 -8.88 10.63 19.43
C ARG A 717 -8.21 11.97 19.10
N GLU A 718 -7.01 12.22 19.59
CA GLU A 718 -6.22 13.39 19.23
C GLU A 718 -5.97 13.44 17.73
N THR A 719 -5.55 12.34 17.12
CA THR A 719 -5.36 12.23 15.66
C THR A 719 -6.65 12.54 14.89
N VAL A 720 -7.79 11.95 15.27
CA VAL A 720 -9.08 12.19 14.59
C VAL A 720 -9.56 13.63 14.81
N ARG A 721 -9.34 14.20 15.98
CA ARG A 721 -9.69 15.57 16.31
C ARG A 721 -8.90 16.58 15.48
N GLU A 722 -7.59 16.38 15.37
CA GLU A 722 -6.70 17.26 14.61
C GLU A 722 -6.92 17.14 13.10
N HIS A 723 -7.10 15.92 12.60
CA HIS A 723 -7.32 15.61 11.19
C HIS A 723 -8.81 15.33 10.91
N ASN A 724 -9.70 16.19 11.42
CA ASN A 724 -11.13 16.04 11.20
C ASN A 724 -11.56 16.45 9.79
N ILE A 725 -12.85 16.25 9.48
CA ILE A 725 -13.41 16.51 8.16
C ILE A 725 -13.30 17.99 7.73
N TYR A 726 -13.40 18.92 8.65
CA TYR A 726 -13.29 20.35 8.33
C TYR A 726 -11.87 20.70 7.88
N ARG A 727 -10.86 20.14 8.52
CA ARG A 727 -9.46 20.29 8.11
C ARG A 727 -9.20 19.66 6.75
N TRP A 728 -9.74 18.44 6.51
CA TRP A 728 -9.62 17.76 5.21
C TRP A 728 -10.17 18.65 4.08
N ALA A 729 -11.39 19.18 4.24
CA ALA A 729 -12.02 20.03 3.26
C ALA A 729 -11.25 21.35 3.05
N GLY A 730 -10.81 21.97 4.13
CA GLY A 730 -10.02 23.21 4.09
C GLY A 730 -8.68 23.01 3.35
N ASN A 731 -7.99 21.91 3.60
CA ASN A 731 -6.74 21.59 2.93
C ASN A 731 -6.95 21.34 1.43
N LEU A 732 -7.96 20.54 1.05
CA LEU A 732 -8.24 20.22 -0.35
C LEU A 732 -8.57 21.48 -1.17
N ILE A 733 -9.44 22.35 -0.64
CA ILE A 733 -9.80 23.64 -1.28
C ILE A 733 -8.62 24.60 -1.27
N GLY A 734 -7.87 24.64 -0.18
CA GLY A 734 -6.68 25.50 -0.05
C GLY A 734 -5.61 25.15 -1.09
N GLU A 735 -5.32 23.87 -1.26
CA GLU A 735 -4.34 23.40 -2.23
C GLU A 735 -4.79 23.67 -3.68
N LEU A 736 -6.06 23.41 -4.00
CA LEU A 736 -6.61 23.74 -5.31
C LEU A 736 -6.52 25.25 -5.61
N ALA A 737 -6.81 26.10 -4.63
CA ALA A 737 -6.70 27.55 -4.77
C ALA A 737 -5.23 28.04 -4.92
N GLU A 738 -4.26 27.33 -4.34
CA GLU A 738 -2.83 27.63 -4.48
C GLU A 738 -2.29 27.31 -5.86
N LEU A 739 -2.72 26.20 -6.45
CA LEU A 739 -2.37 25.82 -7.83
C LEU A 739 -2.79 26.93 -8.83
N ARG A 740 -3.94 27.53 -8.62
CA ARG A 740 -4.41 28.68 -9.42
C ARG A 740 -3.44 29.85 -9.39
N ARG A 741 -2.93 30.22 -8.22
CA ARG A 741 -2.01 31.35 -8.07
C ARG A 741 -0.69 31.11 -8.78
N HIS A 742 -0.18 29.90 -8.75
CA HIS A 742 1.04 29.54 -9.47
C HIS A 742 0.87 29.56 -10.99
N ALA A 743 -0.28 29.12 -11.50
CA ALA A 743 -0.58 29.18 -12.94
C ALA A 743 -0.68 30.64 -13.44
N SER A 744 -1.31 31.53 -12.67
CA SER A 744 -1.46 32.95 -13.05
C SER A 744 -0.13 33.74 -13.00
N VAL A 745 0.78 33.42 -12.10
CA VAL A 745 2.11 34.04 -12.02
C VAL A 745 3.00 33.59 -13.19
N SER A 746 2.95 32.31 -13.58
CA SER A 746 3.73 31.79 -14.71
C SER A 746 3.33 32.39 -16.06
N VAL A 747 2.06 32.79 -16.23
CA VAL A 747 1.58 33.45 -17.46
C VAL A 747 1.97 34.94 -17.52
N ALA A 748 2.14 35.59 -16.37
CA ALA A 748 2.51 37.00 -16.28
C ALA A 748 4.02 37.26 -16.55
N ASP A 749 4.87 36.25 -16.40
CA ASP A 749 6.33 36.36 -16.54
C ASP A 749 6.87 35.99 -17.94
N VAL A 750 6.02 35.71 -18.93
CA VAL A 750 6.47 35.54 -20.30
C VAL A 750 6.54 36.90 -20.98
N PRO A 751 7.74 37.48 -21.21
CA PRO A 751 7.85 38.73 -21.93
C PRO A 751 7.38 38.48 -23.38
N VAL A 752 6.33 39.21 -23.79
CA VAL A 752 5.88 39.25 -25.17
C VAL A 752 7.00 39.91 -26.02
N THR A 753 7.93 39.11 -26.47
CA THR A 753 8.83 39.54 -27.54
C THR A 753 8.03 39.54 -28.82
N ALA A 754 7.51 40.71 -29.18
CA ALA A 754 6.99 41.01 -30.51
C ALA A 754 8.13 40.90 -31.50
N GLY A 755 8.35 39.70 -32.03
CA GLY A 755 9.19 39.47 -33.18
C GLY A 755 8.38 39.76 -34.45
N ARG A 756 8.56 40.96 -35.02
CA ARG A 756 8.26 41.19 -36.42
C ARG A 756 9.24 40.38 -37.27
N PHE A 757 8.71 39.44 -38.03
CA PHE A 757 9.19 39.19 -39.39
C PHE A 757 8.03 38.54 -40.18
#